data_e095f17590ea37ca1adf812c24ed3292
#
_entry.id   e095f17590ea37ca1adf812c24ed3292
#
_cell.length_a   1.000
_cell.length_b   1.000
_cell.length_c   1.000
_cell.angle_alpha   90.00
_cell.angle_beta   90.00
_cell.angle_gamma   90.00
#
_symmetry.space_group_name_H-M   'P 1'
#
loop_
_entity.id
_entity.type
_entity.pdbx_description
1 polymer ?
#
loop_
_entity_poly.entity_id
_entity_poly.type
_entity_poly.pdbx_seq_one_letter_code
_entity_poly.pdbx_strand_id
1 'polypeptide(L)'
;MRFFLLLVMTLAVALGCSRGAGKPDPFAGLKAHTDLTALRHLAEVEDGGWYIDFGTPAQGKYTLGDWRSGWLGKGVDGDTSYANVGMRGRVYFNSDRSEPLVVRIRLRPHGTHALTPYLNNKQLASIHLGKGEGFAEYELTLPADEVQPGENQLLLTFGGTTPVDGQDVSVSIDSIWIRNASEAAPTAPLAREPAYDTLVANVRLGDEERQAIALSRMSTLRYYVAVPKSGSLGFGIGVEGEAGAPFTIEVTADGQPAVEVFTGTASTSWTDHKVDLSQFAGETVRLDLKAKDPGAGRIAWSSPSIYVPTAEERNIEPAKNVIVLVIDTLRADKLRPFNPATRVKTPAIDRFAAEGAVFELAQSPENWTKPAVASILTGLHPQTHQQKTGDAALPGSAELLSEHLKDAGFATGSFIANGYVSDRFGFDQGWDDYSNYIREQKSTEAKDVFEQAGNWIEAHKDGRFFAYIQTIDPHVPYDPPGQYLEMYDPSEYSGQIRPRMTGDLLEKAKRRPPQVVFTESDKRRLKALHDGEISKHDHFFGEFLERLSALGLSDDTLIVVTADHGEEFEDHGSWGHGHSVYQELLHVPLLFRLPNRIPAGARVSDAVSTLDVSSTVTELLAVPAMPQNEGHPLVGLMLGEASSHPTVAFSDFQDDRRVITTGRWKLVIRGNLTSTMFDLRADPGEKTPLDSTAFPIGRRYSRMMLGQFLGATDRGDWLSAEQKSGTQLQRENAEMDDTIRDQLRALGYAH
;
A
#
# COMPACT_ATOMS: atom_id res chain seq x y z
N MET A 1 31.12 4.49 31.18
CA MET A 1 30.83 5.58 32.11
C MET A 1 30.18 6.70 31.31
N ARG A 2 28.91 7.02 31.59
CA ARG A 2 27.96 7.96 30.99
C ARG A 2 27.37 7.57 29.64
N PHE A 3 26.30 6.81 29.74
CA PHE A 3 25.23 6.66 28.75
C PHE A 3 24.54 8.02 28.54
N PHE A 4 24.41 8.43 27.28
CA PHE A 4 23.40 9.42 26.87
C PHE A 4 22.32 8.67 26.12
N LEU A 5 21.22 8.44 26.81
CA LEU A 5 19.93 8.08 26.20
C LEU A 5 19.49 9.29 25.34
N LEU A 6 19.50 9.14 24.01
CA LEU A 6 18.72 10.00 23.14
C LEU A 6 17.34 9.37 23.01
N LEU A 7 16.43 9.88 23.81
CA LEU A 7 14.99 9.75 23.67
C LEU A 7 14.59 10.58 22.43
N VAL A 8 14.46 9.97 21.26
CA VAL A 8 13.81 10.63 20.13
C VAL A 8 12.30 10.50 20.37
N MET A 9 11.78 11.43 21.18
CA MET A 9 10.39 11.80 21.10
C MET A 9 10.16 12.35 19.71
N THR A 10 9.35 11.68 18.89
CA THR A 10 8.60 12.33 17.83
C THR A 10 7.66 13.34 18.49
N LEU A 11 8.25 14.46 18.85
CA LEU A 11 7.51 15.66 19.14
C LEU A 11 6.90 16.04 17.79
N ALA A 12 5.60 15.80 17.61
CA ALA A 12 4.79 16.66 16.78
C ALA A 12 4.99 18.07 17.37
N VAL A 13 6.00 18.76 16.84
CA VAL A 13 6.20 20.17 17.15
C VAL A 13 5.02 20.87 16.50
N ALA A 14 3.92 20.95 17.24
CA ALA A 14 3.07 22.13 17.15
C ALA A 14 4.00 23.31 17.49
N LEU A 15 4.80 23.75 16.52
CA LEU A 15 5.36 25.08 16.53
C LEU A 15 4.15 26.02 16.48
N GLY A 16 3.59 26.26 17.66
CA GLY A 16 2.71 27.37 17.88
C GLY A 16 3.48 28.64 17.51
N CYS A 17 3.37 29.03 16.24
CA CYS A 17 3.60 30.42 15.91
C CYS A 17 2.76 31.23 16.89
N SER A 18 3.38 32.13 17.64
CA SER A 18 2.71 33.05 18.54
C SER A 18 1.72 33.88 17.70
N ARG A 19 0.49 33.38 17.55
CA ARG A 19 -0.62 34.16 17.00
C ARG A 19 -0.87 35.28 17.95
N GLY A 20 -0.85 36.51 17.46
CA GLY A 20 -1.20 37.68 18.21
C GLY A 20 -2.54 37.44 18.91
N ALA A 21 -2.66 37.81 20.20
CA ALA A 21 -3.85 37.60 21.00
C ALA A 21 -5.08 38.18 20.31
N GLY A 22 -6.03 37.33 19.89
CA GLY A 22 -7.38 37.79 19.56
C GLY A 22 -8.10 37.20 18.35
N LYS A 23 -7.45 36.50 17.39
CA LYS A 23 -8.22 35.87 16.29
C LYS A 23 -8.54 34.42 16.67
N PRO A 24 -9.82 33.99 16.56
CA PRO A 24 -10.17 32.59 16.76
C PRO A 24 -9.41 31.72 15.75
N ASP A 25 -8.91 30.55 16.17
CA ASP A 25 -8.28 29.61 15.28
C ASP A 25 -9.34 29.06 14.30
N PRO A 26 -9.23 29.31 12.97
CA PRO A 26 -10.21 28.83 11.99
C PRO A 26 -10.27 27.30 11.88
N PHE A 27 -9.27 26.62 12.43
CA PHE A 27 -9.15 25.15 12.43
C PHE A 27 -9.42 24.53 13.81
N ALA A 28 -9.90 25.31 14.80
CA ALA A 28 -10.25 24.79 16.13
C ALA A 28 -11.27 23.64 16.00
N GLY A 29 -11.02 22.52 16.69
CA GLY A 29 -11.85 21.31 16.61
C GLY A 29 -11.64 20.47 15.35
N LEU A 30 -10.61 20.77 14.56
CA LEU A 30 -10.20 20.01 13.39
C LEU A 30 -8.81 19.40 13.58
N LYS A 31 -8.60 18.20 13.01
CA LYS A 31 -7.31 17.51 12.92
C LYS A 31 -6.88 17.47 11.45
N ALA A 32 -5.63 17.76 11.16
CA ALA A 32 -5.10 17.55 9.83
C ALA A 32 -5.12 16.05 9.49
N HIS A 33 -5.80 15.72 8.40
CA HIS A 33 -5.86 14.38 7.83
C HIS A 33 -4.78 14.22 6.77
N THR A 34 -4.66 15.19 5.85
CA THR A 34 -3.66 15.16 4.77
C THR A 34 -2.94 16.49 4.75
N ASP A 35 -1.68 16.51 5.18
CA ASP A 35 -0.82 17.69 5.11
C ASP A 35 -0.20 17.79 3.71
N LEU A 36 -0.68 18.73 2.90
CA LEU A 36 -0.21 18.93 1.55
C LEU A 36 1.22 19.51 1.49
N THR A 37 1.67 20.18 2.56
CA THR A 37 3.05 20.67 2.66
C THR A 37 4.01 19.50 2.88
N ALA A 38 3.66 18.57 3.77
CA ALA A 38 4.43 17.33 3.96
C ALA A 38 4.44 16.47 2.68
N LEU A 39 3.32 16.44 1.95
CA LEU A 39 3.17 15.72 0.69
C LEU A 39 3.61 16.53 -0.54
N ARG A 40 4.42 17.60 -0.39
CA ARG A 40 4.87 18.42 -1.54
C ARG A 40 5.59 17.61 -2.63
N HIS A 41 6.19 16.48 -2.29
CA HIS A 41 6.82 15.57 -3.24
C HIS A 41 5.81 14.89 -4.20
N LEU A 42 4.53 14.85 -3.83
CA LEU A 42 3.43 14.39 -4.69
C LEU A 42 2.80 15.52 -5.51
N ALA A 43 3.07 16.77 -5.17
CA ALA A 43 2.53 17.91 -5.91
C ALA A 43 3.14 18.00 -7.31
N GLU A 44 2.30 18.31 -8.30
CA GLU A 44 2.73 18.78 -9.61
C GLU A 44 2.66 20.30 -9.60
N VAL A 45 3.79 20.95 -9.91
CA VAL A 45 3.83 22.41 -10.08
C VAL A 45 3.76 22.71 -11.58
N GLU A 46 2.69 23.41 -12.00
CA GLU A 46 2.51 23.84 -13.38
C GLU A 46 2.73 25.36 -13.47
N ASP A 47 3.82 25.75 -14.12
CA ASP A 47 4.17 27.11 -14.45
C ASP A 47 4.59 27.14 -15.94
N GLY A 48 3.59 27.20 -16.84
CA GLY A 48 3.82 27.04 -18.29
C GLY A 48 4.23 25.63 -18.72
N GLY A 49 3.99 24.60 -17.90
CA GLY A 49 4.31 23.20 -18.16
C GLY A 49 4.61 22.41 -16.88
N TRP A 50 4.98 21.15 -17.03
CA TRP A 50 5.38 20.28 -15.91
C TRP A 50 6.88 20.21 -15.80
N TYR A 51 7.40 20.48 -14.61
CA TYR A 51 8.83 20.34 -14.29
C TYR A 51 9.05 19.10 -13.43
N ILE A 52 9.97 18.24 -13.86
CA ILE A 52 10.37 17.04 -13.13
C ILE A 52 11.81 17.21 -12.68
N ASP A 53 12.01 17.34 -11.36
CA ASP A 53 13.31 17.53 -10.72
C ASP A 53 13.85 16.16 -10.29
N PHE A 54 14.89 15.69 -10.99
CA PHE A 54 15.46 14.38 -10.73
C PHE A 54 16.54 14.44 -9.63
N GLY A 55 16.75 13.30 -8.97
CA GLY A 55 17.59 13.21 -7.78
C GLY A 55 16.87 13.60 -6.48
N THR A 56 15.64 14.11 -6.58
CA THR A 56 14.80 14.53 -5.45
C THR A 56 13.68 13.51 -5.16
N PRO A 57 13.00 13.57 -4.00
CA PRO A 57 11.83 12.75 -3.73
C PRO A 57 10.69 12.94 -4.75
N ALA A 58 10.61 14.10 -5.42
CA ALA A 58 9.56 14.40 -6.39
C ALA A 58 9.57 13.51 -7.63
N GLN A 59 10.71 12.90 -7.99
CA GLN A 59 10.78 12.03 -9.18
C GLN A 59 9.91 10.77 -9.06
N GLY A 60 9.72 10.21 -7.86
CA GLY A 60 9.07 8.91 -7.65
C GLY A 60 7.68 8.81 -8.27
N LYS A 61 6.89 9.89 -8.25
CA LYS A 61 5.56 9.96 -8.86
C LYS A 61 5.56 9.88 -10.39
N TYR A 62 6.73 10.12 -11.01
CA TYR A 62 6.89 10.06 -12.46
C TYR A 62 7.63 8.81 -12.94
N THR A 63 8.31 8.08 -12.05
CA THR A 63 9.27 7.02 -12.45
C THR A 63 8.94 5.62 -11.92
N LEU A 64 7.88 5.42 -11.13
CA LEU A 64 7.61 4.19 -10.38
C LEU A 64 8.75 3.81 -9.41
N GLY A 65 9.33 4.79 -8.75
CA GLY A 65 10.56 4.58 -8.00
C GLY A 65 11.65 4.02 -8.90
N ASP A 66 12.46 3.12 -8.36
CA ASP A 66 13.56 2.50 -9.10
C ASP A 66 13.20 1.10 -9.66
N TRP A 67 12.01 0.60 -9.38
CA TRP A 67 11.63 -0.75 -9.77
C TRP A 67 11.48 -0.91 -11.29
N ARG A 68 12.43 -1.61 -11.90
CA ARG A 68 12.49 -1.93 -13.35
C ARG A 68 12.27 -0.74 -14.29
N SER A 69 12.26 0.49 -13.77
CA SER A 69 12.03 1.71 -14.54
C SER A 69 13.25 2.14 -15.36
N GLY A 70 14.41 1.59 -15.02
CA GLY A 70 15.71 1.92 -15.63
C GLY A 70 16.41 3.11 -14.97
N TRP A 71 15.79 3.68 -13.94
CA TRP A 71 16.40 4.68 -13.07
C TRP A 71 17.32 3.98 -12.06
N LEU A 72 18.49 4.57 -11.84
CA LEU A 72 19.55 4.04 -10.99
C LEU A 72 19.81 5.00 -9.83
N GLY A 73 21.00 4.97 -9.26
CA GLY A 73 21.39 5.82 -8.15
C GLY A 73 21.22 7.33 -8.43
N LYS A 74 21.01 8.07 -7.36
CA LYS A 74 20.88 9.54 -7.35
C LYS A 74 22.21 10.17 -6.93
N GLY A 75 22.45 11.41 -7.38
CA GLY A 75 23.65 12.16 -7.02
C GLY A 75 23.40 13.66 -7.02
N VAL A 76 24.41 14.39 -6.53
CA VAL A 76 24.44 15.85 -6.51
C VAL A 76 25.79 16.31 -7.08
N ASP A 77 25.76 17.30 -7.98
CA ASP A 77 26.94 17.93 -8.57
C ASP A 77 26.84 19.46 -8.39
N GLY A 78 27.53 19.98 -7.40
CA GLY A 78 27.31 21.35 -6.90
C GLY A 78 25.91 21.50 -6.35
N ASP A 79 25.11 22.43 -6.92
CA ASP A 79 23.71 22.66 -6.58
C ASP A 79 22.73 21.87 -7.50
N THR A 80 23.24 20.95 -8.32
CA THR A 80 22.43 20.18 -9.28
C THR A 80 22.20 18.76 -8.77
N SER A 81 20.98 18.43 -8.38
CA SER A 81 20.56 17.05 -8.15
C SER A 81 20.35 16.33 -9.47
N TYR A 82 20.55 15.01 -9.51
CA TYR A 82 20.31 14.23 -10.71
C TYR A 82 20.01 12.76 -10.37
N ALA A 83 19.41 12.07 -11.33
CA ALA A 83 19.31 10.62 -11.29
C ALA A 83 20.03 9.97 -12.47
N ASN A 84 20.74 8.88 -12.22
CA ASN A 84 21.40 8.09 -13.24
C ASN A 84 20.38 7.22 -13.97
N VAL A 85 20.60 7.00 -15.26
CA VAL A 85 19.75 6.17 -16.12
C VAL A 85 20.63 5.17 -16.84
N GLY A 86 20.18 3.90 -16.85
CA GLY A 86 20.76 2.84 -17.65
C GLY A 86 20.41 2.97 -19.13
N MET A 87 20.36 1.87 -19.88
CA MET A 87 20.00 1.91 -21.30
C MET A 87 18.57 2.39 -21.58
N ARG A 88 17.70 2.44 -20.58
CA ARG A 88 16.29 2.84 -20.70
C ARG A 88 15.85 3.56 -19.44
N GLY A 89 15.13 4.67 -19.61
CA GLY A 89 14.46 5.37 -18.51
C GLY A 89 13.01 5.69 -18.90
N ARG A 90 12.06 5.52 -17.98
CA ARG A 90 10.63 5.79 -18.22
C ARG A 90 10.13 6.90 -17.34
N VAL A 91 9.33 7.77 -17.94
CA VAL A 91 8.62 8.85 -17.27
C VAL A 91 7.13 8.74 -17.59
N TYR A 92 6.29 8.88 -16.58
CA TYR A 92 4.84 8.88 -16.69
C TYR A 92 4.31 10.26 -16.32
N PHE A 93 3.51 10.85 -17.19
CA PHE A 93 2.87 12.16 -16.95
C PHE A 93 1.44 12.15 -17.46
N ASN A 94 0.58 12.96 -16.84
CA ASN A 94 -0.79 13.15 -17.32
C ASN A 94 -0.88 14.37 -18.18
N SER A 95 -1.70 14.30 -19.24
CA SER A 95 -2.06 15.45 -20.09
C SER A 95 -3.57 15.43 -20.32
N ASP A 96 -4.21 16.57 -20.18
CA ASP A 96 -5.58 16.83 -20.60
C ASP A 96 -5.63 17.60 -21.94
N ARG A 97 -4.48 17.72 -22.60
CA ARG A 97 -4.26 18.52 -23.81
C ARG A 97 -4.14 17.64 -25.05
N SER A 98 -4.69 18.13 -26.15
CA SER A 98 -4.63 17.48 -27.47
C SER A 98 -3.73 18.22 -28.45
N GLU A 99 -2.81 19.05 -27.96
CA GLU A 99 -1.85 19.79 -28.77
C GLU A 99 -0.44 19.21 -28.68
N PRO A 100 0.48 19.55 -29.61
CA PRO A 100 1.86 19.08 -29.49
C PRO A 100 2.51 19.58 -28.21
N LEU A 101 3.34 18.72 -27.58
CA LEU A 101 4.13 19.10 -26.42
C LEU A 101 5.60 19.19 -26.80
N VAL A 102 6.31 20.14 -26.20
CA VAL A 102 7.76 20.24 -26.26
C VAL A 102 8.34 19.73 -24.93
N VAL A 103 9.30 18.83 -25.03
CA VAL A 103 10.02 18.27 -23.89
C VAL A 103 11.47 18.77 -23.94
N ARG A 104 11.91 19.43 -22.87
CA ARG A 104 13.32 19.83 -22.69
C ARG A 104 13.92 18.97 -21.61
N ILE A 105 15.04 18.31 -21.94
CA ILE A 105 15.76 17.40 -21.03
C ILE A 105 17.13 17.98 -20.77
N ARG A 106 17.47 18.23 -19.50
CA ARG A 106 18.81 18.61 -19.10
C ARG A 106 19.52 17.36 -18.59
N LEU A 107 20.52 16.91 -19.35
CA LEU A 107 21.25 15.67 -19.06
C LEU A 107 22.75 15.78 -19.36
N ARG A 108 23.53 14.87 -18.73
CA ARG A 108 24.95 14.66 -18.97
C ARG A 108 25.18 13.23 -19.49
N PRO A 109 25.73 13.06 -20.72
CA PRO A 109 26.01 11.75 -21.28
C PRO A 109 27.21 11.07 -20.64
N HIS A 110 27.15 9.73 -20.50
CA HIS A 110 28.26 8.86 -20.08
C HIS A 110 28.57 7.84 -21.19
N GLY A 111 29.30 8.26 -22.22
CA GLY A 111 29.71 7.38 -23.32
C GLY A 111 28.65 7.07 -24.36
N THR A 112 27.41 7.48 -24.19
CA THR A 112 26.36 7.39 -25.20
C THR A 112 26.30 8.63 -26.08
N HIS A 113 25.93 8.48 -27.36
CA HIS A 113 25.87 9.57 -28.33
C HIS A 113 24.47 9.78 -28.94
N ALA A 114 23.50 8.96 -28.55
CA ALA A 114 22.15 9.04 -29.07
C ALA A 114 21.11 8.77 -27.99
N LEU A 115 20.05 9.57 -28.03
CA LEU A 115 18.80 9.36 -27.32
C LEU A 115 17.70 9.07 -28.35
N THR A 116 17.06 7.92 -28.24
CA THR A 116 15.87 7.57 -29.05
C THR A 116 14.65 7.52 -28.12
N PRO A 117 13.75 8.53 -28.20
CA PRO A 117 12.55 8.57 -27.37
C PRO A 117 11.41 7.77 -28.00
N TYR A 118 10.51 7.28 -27.14
CA TYR A 118 9.24 6.65 -27.52
C TYR A 118 8.12 7.27 -26.69
N LEU A 119 7.04 7.70 -27.34
CA LEU A 119 5.80 8.14 -26.68
C LEU A 119 4.74 7.05 -26.85
N ASN A 120 4.19 6.54 -25.77
CA ASN A 120 3.14 5.50 -25.76
C ASN A 120 3.48 4.31 -26.69
N ASN A 121 4.74 3.85 -26.67
CA ASN A 121 5.35 2.80 -27.49
C ASN A 121 5.62 3.18 -28.97
N LYS A 122 5.33 4.39 -29.40
CA LYS A 122 5.67 4.88 -30.75
C LYS A 122 7.01 5.59 -30.74
N GLN A 123 7.93 5.17 -31.59
CA GLN A 123 9.26 5.75 -31.72
C GLN A 123 9.18 7.16 -32.32
N LEU A 124 9.89 8.09 -31.71
CA LEU A 124 10.09 9.46 -32.19
C LEU A 124 11.47 9.62 -32.82
N ALA A 125 11.75 10.82 -33.34
CA ALA A 125 13.05 11.14 -33.93
C ALA A 125 14.18 11.05 -32.90
N SER A 126 15.27 10.40 -33.25
CA SER A 126 16.46 10.30 -32.39
C SER A 126 17.18 11.64 -32.31
N ILE A 127 17.77 11.89 -31.14
CA ILE A 127 18.54 13.09 -30.83
C ILE A 127 20.01 12.71 -30.68
N HIS A 128 20.89 13.44 -31.35
CA HIS A 128 22.32 13.29 -31.16
C HIS A 128 22.77 14.00 -29.87
N LEU A 129 23.45 13.28 -28.99
CA LEU A 129 24.01 13.80 -27.75
C LEU A 129 25.45 14.25 -27.96
N GLY A 130 25.77 15.44 -27.51
CA GLY A 130 27.13 16.00 -27.58
C GLY A 130 28.11 15.22 -26.71
N LYS A 131 29.43 15.35 -27.00
CA LYS A 131 30.51 14.69 -26.23
C LYS A 131 30.98 15.50 -25.01
N GLY A 132 30.20 16.50 -24.57
CA GLY A 132 30.55 17.33 -23.41
C GLY A 132 30.54 16.58 -22.09
N GLU A 133 31.39 16.98 -21.14
CA GLU A 133 31.45 16.39 -19.78
C GLU A 133 30.42 16.98 -18.80
N GLY A 134 29.69 18.02 -19.20
CA GLY A 134 28.69 18.72 -18.37
C GLY A 134 27.26 18.44 -18.73
N PHE A 135 26.33 18.96 -17.92
CA PHE A 135 24.91 18.96 -18.23
C PHE A 135 24.61 19.91 -19.39
N ALA A 136 23.84 19.42 -20.39
CA ALA A 136 23.38 20.17 -21.52
C ALA A 136 21.88 19.94 -21.75
N GLU A 137 21.22 20.90 -22.38
CA GLU A 137 19.79 20.81 -22.69
C GLU A 137 19.55 20.24 -24.10
N TYR A 138 18.57 19.35 -24.19
CA TYR A 138 18.12 18.73 -25.43
C TYR A 138 16.61 18.88 -25.54
N GLU A 139 16.10 19.14 -26.73
CA GLU A 139 14.68 19.38 -26.96
C GLU A 139 14.13 18.35 -27.93
N LEU A 140 12.89 17.86 -27.66
CA LEU A 140 12.13 17.02 -28.57
C LEU A 140 10.65 17.45 -28.56
N THR A 141 9.94 17.16 -29.65
CA THR A 141 8.52 17.42 -29.77
C THR A 141 7.74 16.11 -29.67
N LEU A 142 6.69 16.09 -28.84
CA LEU A 142 5.70 15.04 -28.80
C LEU A 142 4.53 15.45 -29.71
N PRO A 143 4.25 14.69 -30.79
CA PRO A 143 3.17 15.02 -31.71
C PRO A 143 1.79 14.94 -31.05
N ALA A 144 0.89 15.84 -31.38
CA ALA A 144 -0.46 15.91 -30.79
C ALA A 144 -1.27 14.62 -30.96
N ASP A 145 -1.11 13.94 -32.09
CA ASP A 145 -1.80 12.68 -32.43
C ASP A 145 -1.27 11.48 -31.64
N GLU A 146 -0.13 11.63 -30.95
CA GLU A 146 0.48 10.60 -30.10
C GLU A 146 0.30 10.89 -28.60
N VAL A 147 0.01 12.14 -28.23
CA VAL A 147 -0.34 12.52 -26.85
C VAL A 147 -1.79 12.12 -26.59
N GLN A 148 -2.02 11.23 -25.64
CA GLN A 148 -3.36 10.80 -25.27
C GLN A 148 -3.88 11.57 -24.04
N PRO A 149 -5.19 11.79 -23.93
CA PRO A 149 -5.77 12.30 -22.71
C PRO A 149 -5.49 11.34 -21.54
N GLY A 150 -5.13 11.91 -20.40
CA GLY A 150 -4.73 11.13 -19.23
C GLY A 150 -3.26 10.76 -19.23
N GLU A 151 -2.94 9.54 -18.82
CA GLU A 151 -1.56 9.10 -18.62
C GLU A 151 -0.83 8.82 -19.94
N ASN A 152 0.36 9.41 -20.07
CA ASN A 152 1.31 9.17 -21.13
C ASN A 152 2.61 8.59 -20.60
N GLN A 153 3.25 7.71 -21.37
CA GLN A 153 4.56 7.14 -21.07
C GLN A 153 5.61 7.66 -22.06
N LEU A 154 6.59 8.38 -21.57
CA LEU A 154 7.79 8.74 -22.33
C LEU A 154 8.93 7.78 -21.96
N LEU A 155 9.35 6.94 -22.90
CA LEU A 155 10.50 6.04 -22.74
C LEU A 155 11.70 6.66 -23.45
N LEU A 156 12.78 6.87 -22.73
CA LEU A 156 14.07 7.34 -23.22
C LEU A 156 14.99 6.11 -23.37
N THR A 157 15.53 5.87 -24.57
CA THR A 157 16.48 4.77 -24.81
C THR A 157 17.81 5.30 -25.30
N PHE A 158 18.90 4.68 -24.85
CA PHE A 158 20.27 5.09 -25.08
C PHE A 158 21.10 3.97 -25.72
N GLY A 159 22.11 4.34 -26.51
CA GLY A 159 22.88 3.40 -27.32
C GLY A 159 24.04 2.68 -26.61
N GLY A 160 24.32 3.00 -25.34
CA GLY A 160 25.43 2.39 -24.58
C GLY A 160 25.51 2.90 -23.16
N THR A 161 26.26 2.20 -22.31
CA THR A 161 26.51 2.55 -20.92
C THR A 161 28.01 2.68 -20.63
N THR A 162 28.35 3.36 -19.56
CA THR A 162 29.69 3.41 -18.98
C THR A 162 29.57 3.16 -17.47
N PRO A 163 30.48 2.41 -16.83
CA PRO A 163 30.49 2.23 -15.39
C PRO A 163 30.67 3.58 -14.66
N VAL A 164 29.73 3.94 -13.80
CA VAL A 164 29.77 5.09 -12.90
C VAL A 164 29.38 4.58 -11.52
N ASP A 165 30.25 4.71 -10.53
CA ASP A 165 30.04 4.25 -9.14
C ASP A 165 29.51 2.79 -9.05
N GLY A 166 30.05 1.91 -9.92
CA GLY A 166 29.69 0.50 -9.97
C GLY A 166 28.37 0.18 -10.69
N GLN A 167 27.72 1.17 -11.29
CA GLN A 167 26.50 1.01 -12.08
C GLN A 167 26.75 1.29 -13.57
N ASP A 168 26.02 0.59 -14.44
CA ASP A 168 26.09 0.80 -15.90
C ASP A 168 25.17 1.97 -16.32
N VAL A 169 25.73 3.16 -16.41
CA VAL A 169 25.02 4.42 -16.65
C VAL A 169 25.17 4.88 -18.10
N SER A 170 24.07 5.25 -18.74
CA SER A 170 24.07 5.92 -20.05
C SER A 170 24.14 7.44 -19.91
N VAL A 171 23.30 8.00 -19.04
CA VAL A 171 23.18 9.44 -18.80
C VAL A 171 22.86 9.71 -17.33
N SER A 172 23.23 10.90 -16.84
CA SER A 172 22.65 11.51 -15.64
C SER A 172 21.65 12.57 -16.06
N ILE A 173 20.41 12.53 -15.55
CA ILE A 173 19.35 13.51 -15.87
C ILE A 173 19.12 14.39 -14.65
N ASP A 174 19.23 15.71 -14.82
CA ASP A 174 18.90 16.73 -13.83
C ASP A 174 17.40 17.03 -13.84
N SER A 175 16.87 17.33 -15.04
CA SER A 175 15.48 17.74 -15.14
C SER A 175 14.83 17.40 -16.49
N ILE A 176 13.51 17.23 -16.46
CA ILE A 176 12.67 17.15 -17.65
C ILE A 176 11.54 18.18 -17.49
N TRP A 177 11.40 19.06 -18.48
CA TRP A 177 10.33 20.02 -18.57
C TRP A 177 9.43 19.75 -19.77
N ILE A 178 8.11 19.62 -19.55
CA ILE A 178 7.11 19.29 -20.57
C ILE A 178 6.12 20.46 -20.65
N ARG A 179 5.92 21.05 -21.81
CA ARG A 179 5.04 22.20 -22.02
C ARG A 179 4.31 22.13 -23.35
N ASN A 180 3.30 22.97 -23.52
CA ASN A 180 2.67 23.16 -24.83
C ASN A 180 3.63 23.77 -25.85
N ALA A 181 3.59 23.28 -27.08
CA ALA A 181 4.37 23.85 -28.17
C ALA A 181 3.88 25.27 -28.58
N SER A 182 2.62 25.57 -28.32
CA SER A 182 2.02 26.89 -28.55
C SER A 182 2.47 27.97 -27.58
N GLU A 183 2.99 27.59 -26.41
CA GLU A 183 3.53 28.52 -25.44
C GLU A 183 4.89 29.02 -25.93
N ALA A 184 5.04 30.35 -26.04
CA ALA A 184 6.27 30.96 -26.51
C ALA A 184 7.48 30.47 -25.74
N ALA A 185 8.54 30.03 -26.43
CA ALA A 185 9.77 29.66 -25.78
C ALA A 185 10.28 30.84 -24.93
N PRO A 186 10.60 30.67 -23.67
CA PRO A 186 11.22 31.72 -22.88
C PRO A 186 12.46 32.21 -23.62
N THR A 187 12.59 33.49 -23.84
CA THR A 187 13.77 34.11 -24.46
C THR A 187 14.95 34.21 -23.50
N ALA A 188 14.73 33.94 -22.21
CA ALA A 188 15.75 33.80 -21.17
C ALA A 188 15.88 32.32 -20.74
N PRO A 189 17.03 31.91 -20.17
CA PRO A 189 17.10 30.66 -19.45
C PRO A 189 15.93 30.65 -18.47
N LEU A 190 15.14 29.57 -18.49
CA LEU A 190 14.05 29.37 -17.56
C LEU A 190 14.57 29.66 -16.16
N ALA A 191 13.97 30.62 -15.47
CA ALA A 191 14.09 30.67 -14.05
C ALA A 191 13.70 29.27 -13.59
N ARG A 192 14.66 28.53 -13.02
CA ARG A 192 14.34 27.21 -12.45
C ARG A 192 13.10 27.39 -11.60
N GLU A 193 12.08 26.58 -11.84
CA GLU A 193 11.07 26.31 -10.86
C GLU A 193 11.76 26.14 -9.50
N PRO A 194 11.16 26.59 -8.38
CA PRO A 194 11.79 26.38 -7.10
C PRO A 194 12.12 24.89 -7.02
N ALA A 195 13.40 24.57 -6.86
CA ALA A 195 13.86 23.22 -6.65
C ALA A 195 13.05 22.60 -5.52
N TYR A 196 12.84 21.30 -5.54
CA TYR A 196 12.07 20.62 -4.51
C TYR A 196 12.38 21.10 -3.09
N ASP A 197 13.66 21.32 -2.77
CA ASP A 197 14.11 21.75 -1.46
C ASP A 197 13.77 23.21 -1.14
N THR A 198 13.57 24.06 -2.15
CA THR A 198 13.21 25.48 -1.99
C THR A 198 11.73 25.77 -2.22
N LEU A 199 10.94 24.76 -2.55
CA LEU A 199 9.48 24.87 -2.77
C LEU A 199 8.78 25.35 -1.49
N VAL A 200 9.26 24.93 -0.32
CA VAL A 200 8.77 25.35 0.99
C VAL A 200 9.77 26.32 1.61
N ALA A 201 9.33 27.49 1.95
CA ALA A 201 10.15 28.56 2.53
C ALA A 201 9.43 29.25 3.71
N ASN A 202 10.20 29.89 4.57
CA ASN A 202 9.66 30.84 5.55
C ASN A 202 9.33 32.15 4.85
N VAL A 203 8.06 32.50 4.81
CA VAL A 203 7.55 33.70 4.16
C VAL A 203 7.04 34.68 5.23
N ARG A 204 7.57 35.89 5.23
CA ARG A 204 7.16 36.96 6.12
C ARG A 204 6.22 37.94 5.42
N LEU A 205 4.99 38.05 5.92
CA LEU A 205 4.01 39.01 5.44
C LEU A 205 3.57 39.91 6.61
N GLY A 206 3.88 41.22 6.52
CA GLY A 206 3.77 42.08 7.65
C GLY A 206 4.65 41.65 8.83
N ASP A 207 4.05 41.53 10.01
CA ASP A 207 4.73 41.11 11.24
C ASP A 207 4.71 39.57 11.46
N GLU A 208 4.07 38.81 10.61
CA GLU A 208 3.87 37.35 10.77
C GLU A 208 4.71 36.56 9.75
N GLU A 209 5.50 35.60 10.26
CA GLU A 209 6.26 34.67 9.44
C GLU A 209 5.64 33.27 9.51
N ARG A 210 5.42 32.65 8.36
CA ARG A 210 4.87 31.29 8.26
C ARG A 210 5.70 30.45 7.27
N GLN A 211 5.79 29.16 7.55
CA GLN A 211 6.26 28.21 6.54
C GLN A 211 5.17 28.07 5.46
N ALA A 212 5.55 28.15 4.20
CA ALA A 212 4.60 28.14 3.09
C ALA A 212 5.21 27.56 1.80
N ILE A 213 4.34 27.00 0.95
CA ILE A 213 4.67 26.72 -0.44
C ILE A 213 4.53 28.05 -1.19
N ALA A 214 5.64 28.58 -1.69
CA ALA A 214 5.67 29.89 -2.34
C ALA A 214 6.00 29.74 -3.83
N LEU A 215 5.02 30.09 -4.67
CA LEU A 215 5.07 29.91 -6.13
C LEU A 215 4.92 31.24 -6.85
N SER A 216 5.32 31.28 -8.14
CA SER A 216 5.05 32.41 -9.00
C SER A 216 3.53 32.71 -9.06
N ARG A 217 3.16 33.95 -9.34
CA ARG A 217 1.76 34.37 -9.33
C ARG A 217 0.92 33.71 -10.43
N MET A 218 1.57 33.15 -11.48
CA MET A 218 0.90 32.43 -12.54
C MET A 218 1.31 30.96 -12.52
N SER A 219 0.86 30.26 -11.49
CA SER A 219 1.19 28.85 -11.30
C SER A 219 0.00 28.07 -10.74
N THR A 220 0.01 26.77 -10.97
CA THR A 220 -0.93 25.83 -10.39
C THR A 220 -0.16 24.82 -9.53
N LEU A 221 -0.54 24.72 -8.26
CA LEU A 221 -0.10 23.64 -7.39
C LEU A 221 -1.17 22.56 -7.41
N ARG A 222 -0.86 21.42 -7.98
CA ARG A 222 -1.80 20.33 -8.25
C ARG A 222 -1.51 19.12 -7.39
N TYR A 223 -2.54 18.62 -6.71
CA TYR A 223 -2.48 17.37 -5.97
C TYR A 223 -3.54 16.39 -6.48
N TYR A 224 -3.23 15.10 -6.35
CA TYR A 224 -4.19 14.02 -6.47
C TYR A 224 -4.37 13.40 -5.10
N VAL A 225 -5.58 13.47 -4.55
CA VAL A 225 -5.84 13.08 -3.16
C VAL A 225 -7.18 12.38 -3.01
N ALA A 226 -7.27 11.49 -2.01
CA ALA A 226 -8.54 10.94 -1.57
C ALA A 226 -9.19 11.91 -0.57
N VAL A 227 -10.46 12.23 -0.75
CA VAL A 227 -11.20 13.13 0.15
C VAL A 227 -11.92 12.30 1.22
N PRO A 228 -11.62 12.47 2.51
CA PRO A 228 -12.31 11.78 3.59
C PRO A 228 -13.77 12.22 3.73
N LYS A 229 -14.62 11.38 4.35
CA LYS A 229 -16.07 11.61 4.47
C LYS A 229 -16.49 12.98 5.02
N SER A 230 -15.69 13.57 5.89
CA SER A 230 -15.97 14.89 6.48
C SER A 230 -14.85 15.88 6.19
N GLY A 231 -14.24 15.78 5.01
CA GLY A 231 -13.07 16.56 4.62
C GLY A 231 -13.38 18.03 4.37
N SER A 232 -12.51 18.90 4.85
CA SER A 232 -12.46 20.31 4.48
C SER A 232 -11.02 20.75 4.21
N LEU A 233 -10.79 21.57 3.18
CA LEU A 233 -9.49 22.14 2.90
C LEU A 233 -9.28 23.39 3.76
N GLY A 234 -8.23 23.41 4.56
CA GLY A 234 -7.77 24.56 5.31
C GLY A 234 -6.43 25.05 4.82
N PHE A 235 -6.24 26.36 4.72
CA PHE A 235 -4.98 26.96 4.29
C PHE A 235 -4.88 28.43 4.72
N GLY A 236 -3.63 28.88 4.95
CA GLY A 236 -3.30 30.29 5.00
C GLY A 236 -2.84 30.76 3.62
N ILE A 237 -3.16 31.97 3.22
CA ILE A 237 -2.71 32.54 1.95
C ILE A 237 -2.26 33.98 2.10
N GLY A 238 -1.25 34.36 1.32
CA GLY A 238 -0.77 35.71 1.20
C GLY A 238 0.09 35.89 -0.04
N VAL A 239 0.53 37.12 -0.32
CA VAL A 239 1.37 37.44 -1.49
C VAL A 239 2.56 38.29 -1.09
N GLU A 240 3.72 37.88 -1.58
CA GLU A 240 4.92 38.73 -1.56
C GLU A 240 4.87 39.66 -2.78
N GLY A 241 4.91 40.97 -2.56
CA GLY A 241 4.78 41.98 -3.60
C GLY A 241 3.49 42.79 -3.46
N GLU A 242 2.77 43.05 -4.57
CA GLU A 242 1.57 43.86 -4.55
C GLU A 242 0.35 43.06 -4.12
N ALA A 243 -0.52 43.68 -3.29
CA ALA A 243 -1.78 43.06 -2.89
C ALA A 243 -2.76 42.90 -4.08
N GLY A 244 -3.73 41.98 -3.93
CA GLY A 244 -4.81 41.80 -4.90
C GLY A 244 -4.55 40.71 -5.94
N ALA A 245 -3.55 39.84 -5.74
CA ALA A 245 -3.34 38.68 -6.61
C ALA A 245 -4.53 37.71 -6.53
N PRO A 246 -5.29 37.51 -7.63
CA PRO A 246 -6.43 36.60 -7.60
C PRO A 246 -5.97 35.14 -7.61
N PHE A 247 -6.66 34.32 -6.82
CA PHE A 247 -6.44 32.88 -6.76
C PHE A 247 -7.76 32.11 -6.80
N THR A 248 -7.68 30.85 -7.21
CA THR A 248 -8.84 29.96 -7.29
C THR A 248 -8.44 28.57 -6.85
N ILE A 249 -9.38 27.88 -6.20
CA ILE A 249 -9.25 26.46 -5.87
C ILE A 249 -10.29 25.69 -6.67
N GLU A 250 -9.83 24.75 -7.46
CA GLU A 250 -10.67 23.86 -8.24
C GLU A 250 -10.50 22.40 -7.80
N VAL A 251 -11.59 21.66 -7.82
CA VAL A 251 -11.61 20.21 -7.55
C VAL A 251 -12.25 19.51 -8.75
N THR A 252 -11.59 18.46 -9.22
CA THR A 252 -12.08 17.65 -10.33
C THR A 252 -12.11 16.19 -9.90
N ALA A 253 -13.26 15.52 -10.06
CA ALA A 253 -13.38 14.07 -9.96
C ALA A 253 -13.46 13.43 -11.34
N ASP A 254 -13.08 12.16 -11.47
CA ASP A 254 -13.15 11.45 -12.75
C ASP A 254 -14.58 11.44 -13.33
N GLY A 255 -14.69 11.81 -14.61
CA GLY A 255 -15.96 11.89 -15.32
C GLY A 255 -16.82 13.11 -14.97
N GLN A 256 -16.31 14.04 -14.17
CA GLN A 256 -17.00 15.27 -13.77
C GLN A 256 -16.23 16.50 -14.27
N PRO A 257 -16.93 17.62 -14.55
CA PRO A 257 -16.25 18.87 -14.82
C PRO A 257 -15.54 19.39 -13.55
N ALA A 258 -14.51 20.23 -13.76
CA ALA A 258 -13.88 20.94 -12.65
C ALA A 258 -14.88 21.85 -11.94
N VAL A 259 -14.88 21.84 -10.62
CA VAL A 259 -15.72 22.67 -9.77
C VAL A 259 -14.83 23.69 -9.08
N GLU A 260 -15.11 24.99 -9.29
CA GLU A 260 -14.51 26.06 -8.50
C GLU A 260 -15.13 26.03 -7.10
N VAL A 261 -14.35 25.59 -6.10
CA VAL A 261 -14.82 25.49 -4.71
C VAL A 261 -14.49 26.72 -3.89
N PHE A 262 -13.54 27.54 -4.34
CA PHE A 262 -13.18 28.81 -3.74
C PHE A 262 -12.52 29.75 -4.71
N THR A 263 -12.78 31.06 -4.60
CA THR A 263 -12.05 32.13 -5.29
C THR A 263 -11.82 33.29 -4.34
N GLY A 264 -10.69 33.97 -4.49
CA GLY A 264 -10.31 35.07 -3.62
C GLY A 264 -9.15 35.89 -4.18
N THR A 265 -8.71 36.86 -3.38
CA THR A 265 -7.54 37.69 -3.68
C THR A 265 -6.58 37.65 -2.49
N ALA A 266 -5.29 37.40 -2.76
CA ALA A 266 -4.25 37.38 -1.75
C ALA A 266 -3.84 38.80 -1.36
N SER A 267 -3.62 39.01 -0.07
CA SER A 267 -3.13 40.27 0.50
C SER A 267 -1.67 40.16 0.93
N THR A 268 -1.03 41.28 1.25
CA THR A 268 0.33 41.33 1.83
C THR A 268 0.37 40.95 3.31
N SER A 269 -0.73 40.44 3.84
CA SER A 269 -0.84 39.82 5.18
C SER A 269 -1.51 38.46 5.05
N TRP A 270 -1.23 37.56 6.01
CA TRP A 270 -1.82 36.24 6.02
C TRP A 270 -3.33 36.26 6.26
N THR A 271 -4.08 35.51 5.46
CA THR A 271 -5.50 35.22 5.67
C THR A 271 -5.73 33.72 5.67
N ASP A 272 -6.48 33.23 6.66
CA ASP A 272 -6.78 31.80 6.79
C ASP A 272 -8.18 31.52 6.24
N HIS A 273 -8.32 30.41 5.51
CA HIS A 273 -9.56 30.00 4.86
C HIS A 273 -9.85 28.52 5.12
N LYS A 274 -11.15 28.19 5.14
CA LYS A 274 -11.65 26.82 5.20
C LYS A 274 -12.69 26.62 4.12
N VAL A 275 -12.55 25.55 3.34
CA VAL A 275 -13.42 25.18 2.22
C VAL A 275 -13.99 23.80 2.46
N ASP A 276 -15.31 23.65 2.39
CA ASP A 276 -15.98 22.36 2.51
C ASP A 276 -15.75 21.50 1.26
N LEU A 277 -15.29 20.25 1.46
CA LEU A 277 -15.09 19.25 0.40
C LEU A 277 -16.08 18.10 0.49
N SER A 278 -17.11 18.17 1.33
CA SER A 278 -18.06 17.06 1.59
C SER A 278 -18.75 16.52 0.33
N GLN A 279 -18.96 17.35 -0.70
CA GLN A 279 -19.51 16.91 -1.99
C GLN A 279 -18.60 15.90 -2.74
N PHE A 280 -17.33 15.80 -2.37
CA PHE A 280 -16.35 14.85 -2.93
C PHE A 280 -16.01 13.73 -1.96
N ALA A 281 -16.74 13.57 -0.89
CA ALA A 281 -16.47 12.60 0.17
C ALA A 281 -16.32 11.17 -0.39
N GLY A 282 -15.20 10.51 -0.09
CA GLY A 282 -14.89 9.15 -0.55
C GLY A 282 -14.45 9.03 -2.01
N GLU A 283 -14.26 10.16 -2.70
CA GLU A 283 -13.73 10.17 -4.07
C GLU A 283 -12.24 10.51 -4.10
N THR A 284 -11.55 10.03 -5.13
CA THR A 284 -10.20 10.49 -5.49
C THR A 284 -10.35 11.67 -6.43
N VAL A 285 -9.72 12.79 -6.10
CA VAL A 285 -9.86 14.05 -6.84
C VAL A 285 -8.51 14.63 -7.25
N ARG A 286 -8.53 15.45 -8.27
CA ARG A 286 -7.50 16.43 -8.58
C ARG A 286 -7.87 17.74 -7.87
N LEU A 287 -6.97 18.23 -7.04
CA LEU A 287 -7.08 19.50 -6.31
C LEU A 287 -6.07 20.48 -6.90
N ASP A 288 -6.54 21.53 -7.54
CA ASP A 288 -5.75 22.58 -8.16
C ASP A 288 -5.83 23.88 -7.35
N LEU A 289 -4.71 24.33 -6.79
CA LEU A 289 -4.52 25.62 -6.13
C LEU A 289 -3.89 26.56 -7.16
N LYS A 290 -4.69 27.47 -7.75
CA LYS A 290 -4.31 28.27 -8.94
C LYS A 290 -4.11 29.73 -8.59
N ALA A 291 -2.99 30.30 -9.04
CA ALA A 291 -2.77 31.74 -9.15
C ALA A 291 -3.08 32.20 -10.56
N LYS A 292 -3.92 33.24 -10.72
CA LYS A 292 -4.45 33.66 -12.03
C LYS A 292 -3.76 34.88 -12.66
N ASP A 293 -3.05 35.66 -11.88
CA ASP A 293 -2.46 36.92 -12.34
C ASP A 293 -0.94 36.77 -12.58
N PRO A 294 -0.43 37.04 -13.80
CA PRO A 294 1.00 36.96 -14.11
C PRO A 294 1.85 38.12 -13.52
N GLY A 295 1.30 38.97 -12.63
CA GLY A 295 2.04 40.05 -12.00
C GLY A 295 3.28 39.59 -11.24
N ALA A 296 4.18 40.51 -10.87
CA ALA A 296 5.38 40.23 -10.11
C ALA A 296 5.06 39.80 -8.67
N GLY A 297 5.94 38.96 -8.10
CA GLY A 297 5.82 38.45 -6.74
C GLY A 297 5.40 36.98 -6.69
N ARG A 298 5.26 36.45 -5.44
CA ARG A 298 4.91 35.04 -5.20
C ARG A 298 3.63 34.96 -4.38
N ILE A 299 2.76 34.00 -4.72
CA ILE A 299 1.68 33.56 -3.84
C ILE A 299 2.20 32.49 -2.91
N ALA A 300 1.91 32.65 -1.61
CA ALA A 300 2.34 31.75 -0.56
C ALA A 300 1.14 31.05 0.08
N TRP A 301 1.16 29.70 0.03
CA TRP A 301 0.15 28.83 0.63
C TRP A 301 0.73 28.25 1.92
N SER A 302 0.25 28.73 3.06
CA SER A 302 0.72 28.27 4.38
C SER A 302 -0.11 27.10 4.87
N SER A 303 0.57 25.97 5.17
CA SER A 303 0.00 24.75 5.76
C SER A 303 -1.30 24.29 5.09
N PRO A 304 -1.38 24.25 3.74
CA PRO A 304 -2.56 23.72 3.09
C PRO A 304 -2.74 22.25 3.50
N SER A 305 -3.93 21.93 4.03
CA SER A 305 -4.23 20.59 4.55
C SER A 305 -5.69 20.25 4.40
N ILE A 306 -5.98 18.96 4.15
CA ILE A 306 -7.34 18.46 4.31
C ILE A 306 -7.54 18.12 5.78
N TYR A 307 -8.53 18.71 6.38
CA TYR A 307 -8.90 18.55 7.78
C TYR A 307 -10.16 17.70 7.92
N VAL A 308 -10.21 16.98 9.03
CA VAL A 308 -11.41 16.27 9.50
C VAL A 308 -11.75 16.74 10.92
N PRO A 309 -13.00 16.56 11.38
CA PRO A 309 -13.33 16.84 12.79
C PRO A 309 -12.39 16.07 13.73
N THR A 310 -11.94 16.73 14.78
CA THR A 310 -11.21 16.04 15.84
C THR A 310 -12.16 15.06 16.52
N ALA A 311 -11.79 13.80 16.58
CA ALA A 311 -12.52 12.84 17.37
C ALA A 311 -12.43 13.20 18.87
N GLU A 312 -13.46 12.89 19.63
CA GLU A 312 -13.39 12.97 21.09
C GLU A 312 -12.30 12.01 21.58
N GLU A 313 -11.44 12.48 22.48
CA GLU A 313 -10.46 11.59 23.13
C GLU A 313 -11.23 10.45 23.83
N ARG A 314 -11.12 9.26 23.27
CA ARG A 314 -11.68 8.05 23.85
C ARG A 314 -10.57 7.32 24.58
N ASN A 315 -10.70 7.21 25.88
CA ASN A 315 -9.84 6.35 26.67
C ASN A 315 -10.34 4.90 26.50
N ILE A 316 -9.76 4.18 25.54
CA ILE A 316 -10.04 2.75 25.35
C ILE A 316 -9.26 1.98 26.41
N GLU A 317 -9.97 1.27 27.28
CA GLU A 317 -9.34 0.37 28.22
C GLU A 317 -8.56 -0.74 27.48
N PRO A 318 -7.27 -0.93 27.73
CA PRO A 318 -6.47 -1.90 27.02
C PRO A 318 -7.00 -3.34 27.20
N ALA A 319 -6.88 -4.14 26.14
CA ALA A 319 -7.12 -5.58 26.26
C ALA A 319 -6.08 -6.22 27.16
N LYS A 320 -6.50 -7.23 27.94
CA LYS A 320 -5.59 -8.02 28.76
C LYS A 320 -4.81 -9.01 27.92
N ASN A 321 -5.49 -9.68 27.00
CA ASN A 321 -4.98 -10.77 26.19
C ASN A 321 -5.22 -10.53 24.70
N VAL A 322 -4.48 -11.25 23.84
CA VAL A 322 -4.74 -11.25 22.40
C VAL A 322 -4.64 -12.65 21.80
N ILE A 323 -5.55 -12.93 20.86
CA ILE A 323 -5.53 -14.10 19.99
C ILE A 323 -5.53 -13.57 18.54
N VAL A 324 -4.55 -14.00 17.74
CA VAL A 324 -4.53 -13.77 16.30
C VAL A 324 -4.74 -15.11 15.60
N LEU A 325 -5.90 -15.28 14.94
CA LEU A 325 -6.26 -16.44 14.14
C LEU A 325 -6.05 -16.13 12.66
N VAL A 326 -5.18 -16.89 12.02
CA VAL A 326 -4.96 -16.89 10.57
C VAL A 326 -5.53 -18.18 9.99
N ILE A 327 -6.47 -18.08 9.06
CA ILE A 327 -7.14 -19.19 8.39
C ILE A 327 -6.57 -19.28 6.98
N ASP A 328 -5.78 -20.29 6.69
CA ASP A 328 -5.05 -20.44 5.43
C ASP A 328 -6.00 -20.50 4.22
N THR A 329 -5.71 -19.75 3.17
CA THR A 329 -6.47 -19.65 1.91
C THR A 329 -7.92 -19.19 2.00
N LEU A 330 -8.37 -18.61 3.12
CA LEU A 330 -9.77 -18.18 3.28
C LEU A 330 -10.05 -16.87 2.52
N ARG A 331 -10.84 -16.97 1.46
CA ARG A 331 -11.34 -15.81 0.68
C ARG A 331 -12.41 -15.04 1.47
N ALA A 332 -12.36 -13.72 1.41
CA ALA A 332 -13.39 -12.87 2.00
C ALA A 332 -14.79 -13.11 1.38
N ASP A 333 -14.87 -13.29 0.06
CA ASP A 333 -16.15 -13.48 -0.66
C ASP A 333 -16.88 -14.79 -0.33
N LYS A 334 -16.23 -15.72 0.39
CA LYS A 334 -16.84 -16.94 0.92
C LYS A 334 -17.64 -16.71 2.20
N LEU A 335 -17.46 -15.58 2.85
CA LEU A 335 -18.07 -15.23 4.13
C LEU A 335 -19.21 -14.24 3.94
N ARG A 336 -20.34 -14.46 4.63
CA ARG A 336 -21.52 -13.60 4.55
C ARG A 336 -21.28 -12.14 4.93
N PRO A 337 -20.44 -11.79 5.91
CA PRO A 337 -20.11 -10.40 6.24
C PRO A 337 -19.54 -9.60 5.06
N PHE A 338 -18.89 -10.25 4.08
CA PHE A 338 -18.29 -9.65 2.89
C PHE A 338 -19.14 -9.89 1.62
N ASN A 339 -19.83 -11.02 1.54
CA ASN A 339 -20.67 -11.38 0.40
C ASN A 339 -21.99 -11.98 0.89
N PRO A 340 -23.05 -11.18 1.03
CA PRO A 340 -24.37 -11.69 1.49
C PRO A 340 -24.97 -12.79 0.61
N ALA A 341 -24.53 -12.91 -0.65
CA ALA A 341 -25.00 -13.91 -1.59
C ALA A 341 -24.23 -15.24 -1.53
N THR A 342 -23.22 -15.37 -0.68
CA THR A 342 -22.46 -16.62 -0.55
C THR A 342 -23.37 -17.77 -0.11
N ARG A 343 -23.13 -18.96 -0.68
CA ARG A 343 -23.79 -20.19 -0.24
C ARG A 343 -23.15 -20.83 1.00
N VAL A 344 -21.91 -20.40 1.34
CA VAL A 344 -21.14 -21.00 2.43
C VAL A 344 -21.77 -20.68 3.79
N LYS A 345 -21.85 -21.68 4.67
CA LYS A 345 -22.47 -21.57 5.99
C LYS A 345 -21.40 -21.40 7.05
N THR A 346 -21.34 -20.20 7.64
CA THR A 346 -20.36 -19.82 8.65
C THR A 346 -21.01 -19.09 9.83
N PRO A 347 -21.94 -19.75 10.56
CA PRO A 347 -22.70 -19.08 11.62
C PRO A 347 -21.85 -18.56 12.79
N ALA A 348 -20.69 -19.17 13.09
CA ALA A 348 -19.80 -18.69 14.14
C ALA A 348 -19.08 -17.41 13.70
N ILE A 349 -18.53 -17.37 12.48
CA ILE A 349 -17.89 -16.17 11.91
C ILE A 349 -18.93 -15.07 11.70
N ASP A 350 -20.15 -15.40 11.25
CA ASP A 350 -21.24 -14.42 11.06
C ASP A 350 -21.56 -13.71 12.38
N ARG A 351 -21.68 -14.46 13.48
CA ARG A 351 -21.90 -13.93 14.84
C ARG A 351 -20.71 -13.11 15.32
N PHE A 352 -19.50 -13.63 15.15
CA PHE A 352 -18.26 -12.95 15.52
C PHE A 352 -18.14 -11.58 14.83
N ALA A 353 -18.43 -11.53 13.53
CA ALA A 353 -18.43 -10.29 12.75
C ALA A 353 -19.50 -9.29 13.22
N ALA A 354 -20.68 -9.78 13.62
CA ALA A 354 -21.75 -8.93 14.16
C ALA A 354 -21.40 -8.34 15.55
N GLU A 355 -20.53 -8.99 16.31
CA GLU A 355 -20.08 -8.56 17.62
C GLU A 355 -18.80 -7.69 17.60
N GLY A 356 -18.18 -7.51 16.45
CA GLY A 356 -16.92 -6.81 16.27
C GLY A 356 -16.91 -5.82 15.11
N ALA A 357 -15.73 -5.52 14.61
CA ALA A 357 -15.49 -4.69 13.43
C ALA A 357 -15.10 -5.55 12.22
N VAL A 358 -15.65 -5.19 11.05
CA VAL A 358 -15.40 -5.82 9.74
C VAL A 358 -14.71 -4.83 8.82
N PHE A 359 -13.53 -5.17 8.30
CA PHE A 359 -12.83 -4.42 7.27
C PHE A 359 -13.21 -4.98 5.90
N GLU A 360 -14.05 -4.27 5.16
CA GLU A 360 -14.68 -4.74 3.93
C GLU A 360 -13.69 -4.91 2.76
N LEU A 361 -12.52 -4.27 2.83
CA LEU A 361 -11.50 -4.29 1.77
C LEU A 361 -10.10 -4.46 2.37
N ALA A 362 -9.87 -5.57 3.08
CA ALA A 362 -8.56 -5.93 3.57
C ALA A 362 -7.79 -6.72 2.49
N GLN A 363 -6.54 -6.33 2.24
CA GLN A 363 -5.68 -6.93 1.24
C GLN A 363 -4.49 -7.64 1.89
N SER A 364 -4.23 -8.85 1.45
CA SER A 364 -2.96 -9.51 1.75
C SER A 364 -1.80 -8.82 1.00
N PRO A 365 -0.62 -8.64 1.63
CA PRO A 365 0.56 -8.12 0.95
C PRO A 365 1.14 -9.05 -0.12
N GLU A 366 0.79 -10.34 -0.07
CA GLU A 366 1.23 -11.37 -1.02
C GLU A 366 0.14 -12.44 -1.21
N ASN A 367 0.29 -13.24 -2.24
CA ASN A 367 -0.68 -14.23 -2.69
C ASN A 367 -0.33 -15.67 -2.28
N TRP A 368 0.54 -15.86 -1.27
CA TRP A 368 0.93 -17.15 -0.69
C TRP A 368 1.45 -16.99 0.74
N THR A 369 1.44 -18.08 1.49
CA THR A 369 1.52 -18.11 2.96
C THR A 369 2.74 -17.41 3.55
N LYS A 370 3.96 -17.83 3.18
CA LYS A 370 5.17 -17.43 3.91
C LYS A 370 5.37 -15.90 3.97
N PRO A 371 5.34 -15.14 2.84
CA PRO A 371 5.49 -13.69 2.91
C PRO A 371 4.29 -12.98 3.54
N ALA A 372 3.07 -13.50 3.33
CA ALA A 372 1.88 -12.91 3.93
C ALA A 372 1.89 -13.02 5.46
N VAL A 373 2.23 -14.19 6.01
CA VAL A 373 2.36 -14.39 7.46
C VAL A 373 3.55 -13.60 8.02
N ALA A 374 4.67 -13.52 7.29
CA ALA A 374 5.79 -12.66 7.69
C ALA A 374 5.33 -11.20 7.85
N SER A 375 4.53 -10.68 6.90
CA SER A 375 3.97 -9.34 7.00
C SER A 375 3.01 -9.17 8.19
N ILE A 376 2.16 -10.16 8.48
CA ILE A 376 1.24 -10.11 9.64
C ILE A 376 2.01 -10.03 10.96
N LEU A 377 3.08 -10.82 11.10
CA LEU A 377 3.82 -10.93 12.36
C LEU A 377 4.88 -9.85 12.55
N THR A 378 5.45 -9.28 11.48
CA THR A 378 6.47 -8.23 11.57
C THR A 378 5.91 -6.83 11.34
N GLY A 379 4.73 -6.70 10.69
CA GLY A 379 4.22 -5.44 10.20
C GLY A 379 5.05 -4.83 9.07
N LEU A 380 5.86 -5.64 8.37
CA LEU A 380 6.72 -5.20 7.28
C LEU A 380 6.17 -5.63 5.92
N HIS A 381 6.44 -4.82 4.91
CA HIS A 381 6.14 -5.22 3.53
C HIS A 381 7.10 -6.30 3.01
N PRO A 382 6.68 -7.13 2.04
CA PRO A 382 7.53 -8.14 1.41
C PRO A 382 8.85 -7.57 0.84
N GLN A 383 8.86 -6.33 0.38
CA GLN A 383 10.06 -5.63 -0.07
C GLN A 383 11.05 -5.36 1.05
N THR A 384 10.58 -5.24 2.29
CA THR A 384 11.40 -4.96 3.46
C THR A 384 11.89 -6.26 4.09
N HIS A 385 10.99 -7.19 4.43
CA HIS A 385 11.39 -8.44 5.11
C HIS A 385 11.98 -9.51 4.18
N GLN A 386 11.91 -9.37 2.86
CA GLN A 386 12.53 -10.23 1.83
C GLN A 386 12.10 -11.71 1.79
N GLN A 387 11.02 -12.09 2.45
CA GLN A 387 10.46 -13.46 2.43
C GLN A 387 9.72 -13.78 1.12
N LYS A 388 10.38 -13.61 -0.04
CA LYS A 388 9.71 -13.64 -1.36
C LYS A 388 9.84 -14.95 -2.13
N THR A 389 10.74 -15.83 -1.73
CA THR A 389 11.03 -17.10 -2.43
C THR A 389 10.89 -18.29 -1.50
N GLY A 390 10.71 -19.49 -2.05
CA GLY A 390 10.49 -20.72 -1.27
C GLY A 390 11.59 -20.97 -0.22
N ASP A 391 12.84 -20.61 -0.53
CA ASP A 391 14.01 -20.78 0.33
C ASP A 391 14.34 -19.59 1.24
N ALA A 392 13.69 -18.43 1.09
CA ALA A 392 13.95 -17.28 1.95
C ALA A 392 13.55 -17.55 3.41
N ALA A 393 14.36 -17.08 4.37
CA ALA A 393 14.10 -17.13 5.81
C ALA A 393 14.08 -15.72 6.43
N LEU A 394 13.27 -15.51 7.47
CA LEU A 394 13.28 -14.26 8.24
C LEU A 394 14.60 -14.15 9.00
N PRO A 395 15.34 -13.05 8.85
CA PRO A 395 16.54 -12.84 9.65
C PRO A 395 16.16 -12.55 11.10
N GLY A 396 17.06 -12.86 12.04
CA GLY A 396 16.87 -12.54 13.47
C GLY A 396 16.83 -11.03 13.76
N SER A 397 17.05 -10.18 12.76
CA SER A 397 16.87 -8.73 12.85
C SER A 397 15.45 -8.26 12.50
N ALA A 398 14.59 -9.14 11.98
CA ALA A 398 13.18 -8.84 11.77
C ALA A 398 12.42 -9.14 13.08
N GLU A 399 12.07 -8.12 13.82
CA GLU A 399 11.30 -8.29 15.07
C GLU A 399 9.90 -8.80 14.76
N LEU A 400 9.51 -9.90 15.41
CA LEU A 400 8.17 -10.45 15.34
C LEU A 400 7.30 -9.91 16.48
N LEU A 401 5.99 -9.85 16.25
CA LEU A 401 5.00 -9.48 17.27
C LEU A 401 5.13 -10.37 18.54
N SER A 402 5.55 -11.63 18.39
CA SER A 402 5.84 -12.54 19.50
C SER A 402 6.97 -12.05 20.39
N GLU A 403 8.08 -11.59 19.82
CA GLU A 403 9.21 -11.03 20.56
C GLU A 403 8.78 -9.75 21.28
N HIS A 404 8.13 -8.86 20.56
CA HIS A 404 7.69 -7.58 21.09
C HIS A 404 6.71 -7.71 22.27
N LEU A 405 5.73 -8.64 22.17
CA LEU A 405 4.78 -8.88 23.24
C LEU A 405 5.39 -9.67 24.40
N LYS A 406 6.33 -10.57 24.14
CA LYS A 406 7.11 -11.25 25.20
C LYS A 406 7.89 -10.24 26.04
N ASP A 407 8.57 -9.30 25.39
CA ASP A 407 9.30 -8.22 26.08
C ASP A 407 8.35 -7.29 26.86
N ALA A 408 7.10 -7.16 26.41
CA ALA A 408 6.03 -6.46 27.13
C ALA A 408 5.38 -7.30 28.26
N GLY A 409 5.89 -8.50 28.53
CA GLY A 409 5.47 -9.35 29.65
C GLY A 409 4.27 -10.26 29.38
N PHE A 410 3.98 -10.58 28.11
CA PHE A 410 2.98 -11.58 27.76
C PHE A 410 3.61 -12.98 27.73
N ALA A 411 2.88 -13.99 28.20
CA ALA A 411 3.15 -15.36 27.82
C ALA A 411 2.81 -15.55 26.33
N THR A 412 3.70 -16.15 25.55
CA THR A 412 3.55 -16.23 24.08
C THR A 412 3.48 -17.69 23.63
N GLY A 413 2.38 -18.04 22.94
CA GLY A 413 2.16 -19.40 22.41
C GLY A 413 1.79 -19.40 20.94
N SER A 414 2.39 -20.30 20.15
CA SER A 414 2.07 -20.49 18.75
C SER A 414 1.54 -21.90 18.45
N PHE A 415 0.50 -21.98 17.58
CA PHE A 415 -0.18 -23.22 17.20
C PHE A 415 -0.35 -23.20 15.67
N ILE A 416 0.66 -23.73 14.96
CA ILE A 416 0.83 -23.52 13.53
C ILE A 416 0.67 -24.83 12.75
N ALA A 417 -0.35 -24.90 11.90
CA ALA A 417 -0.62 -26.05 11.03
C ALA A 417 -0.12 -25.84 9.58
N ASN A 418 0.97 -25.09 9.39
CA ASN A 418 1.55 -24.81 8.06
C ASN A 418 3.07 -25.03 8.06
N GLY A 419 3.61 -25.73 7.04
CA GLY A 419 5.03 -26.07 6.94
C GLY A 419 5.94 -24.91 6.58
N TYR A 420 5.41 -23.88 5.88
CA TYR A 420 6.16 -22.66 5.55
C TYR A 420 6.31 -21.69 6.72
N VAL A 421 5.44 -21.79 7.73
CA VAL A 421 5.52 -20.95 8.93
C VAL A 421 6.21 -21.77 10.03
N SER A 422 7.48 -22.05 9.82
CA SER A 422 8.24 -22.96 10.70
C SER A 422 9.57 -22.35 11.17
N ASP A 423 10.19 -23.03 12.14
CA ASP A 423 11.52 -22.75 12.66
C ASP A 423 12.58 -22.63 11.56
N ARG A 424 12.42 -23.40 10.47
CA ARG A 424 13.32 -23.38 9.31
C ARG A 424 13.32 -22.05 8.56
N PHE A 425 12.24 -21.33 8.66
CA PHE A 425 12.06 -20.04 7.97
C PHE A 425 12.05 -18.85 8.93
N GLY A 426 12.50 -19.05 10.19
CA GLY A 426 12.66 -17.99 11.19
C GLY A 426 11.35 -17.54 11.86
N PHE A 427 10.32 -18.39 11.91
CA PHE A 427 9.06 -18.07 12.59
C PHE A 427 8.99 -18.55 14.06
N ASP A 428 10.06 -19.15 14.58
CA ASP A 428 10.17 -19.62 15.95
C ASP A 428 10.62 -18.54 16.94
N GLN A 429 10.87 -17.31 16.47
CA GLN A 429 11.37 -16.21 17.27
C GLN A 429 10.30 -15.70 18.26
N GLY A 430 10.71 -15.47 19.52
CA GLY A 430 9.90 -14.78 20.54
C GLY A 430 8.79 -15.61 21.22
N TRP A 431 8.67 -16.92 20.95
CA TRP A 431 7.67 -17.76 21.60
C TRP A 431 8.21 -18.39 22.88
N ASP A 432 7.38 -18.45 23.94
CA ASP A 432 7.63 -19.29 25.11
C ASP A 432 7.30 -20.75 24.80
N ASP A 433 6.17 -20.97 24.11
CA ASP A 433 5.73 -22.28 23.64
C ASP A 433 5.49 -22.20 22.10
N TYR A 434 6.39 -22.80 21.34
CA TYR A 434 6.32 -22.90 19.90
C TYR A 434 5.87 -24.29 19.47
N SER A 435 4.78 -24.40 18.73
CA SER A 435 4.28 -25.64 18.14
C SER A 435 4.03 -25.49 16.64
N ASN A 436 4.74 -26.30 15.85
CA ASN A 436 4.44 -26.47 14.42
C ASN A 436 4.00 -27.91 14.16
N TYR A 437 2.73 -28.09 13.84
CA TYR A 437 2.08 -29.42 13.77
C TYR A 437 2.64 -30.28 12.62
N ILE A 438 3.05 -29.66 11.52
CA ILE A 438 3.69 -30.36 10.38
C ILE A 438 5.07 -30.87 10.82
N ARG A 439 5.88 -30.03 11.46
CA ARG A 439 7.21 -30.36 11.93
C ARG A 439 7.17 -31.44 13.01
N GLU A 440 6.17 -31.37 13.87
CA GLU A 440 5.98 -32.28 14.99
C GLU A 440 5.19 -33.56 14.63
N GLN A 441 4.74 -33.67 13.36
CA GLN A 441 3.92 -34.77 12.85
C GLN A 441 2.63 -34.99 13.65
N LYS A 442 2.03 -33.89 14.12
CA LYS A 442 0.73 -33.84 14.79
C LYS A 442 -0.42 -33.70 13.79
N SER A 443 -1.64 -33.92 14.23
CA SER A 443 -2.84 -33.64 13.44
C SER A 443 -2.94 -32.13 13.13
N THR A 444 -3.20 -31.80 11.88
CA THR A 444 -3.40 -30.42 11.39
C THR A 444 -4.87 -30.04 11.31
N GLU A 445 -5.80 -30.91 11.68
CA GLU A 445 -7.24 -30.62 11.71
C GLU A 445 -7.51 -29.40 12.61
N ALA A 446 -8.34 -28.47 12.18
CA ALA A 446 -8.67 -27.27 12.94
C ALA A 446 -9.16 -27.58 14.36
N LYS A 447 -9.93 -28.68 14.54
CA LYS A 447 -10.35 -29.16 15.85
C LYS A 447 -9.19 -29.36 16.81
N ASP A 448 -8.16 -30.08 16.38
CA ASP A 448 -7.02 -30.45 17.24
C ASP A 448 -6.14 -29.23 17.54
N VAL A 449 -6.01 -28.32 16.57
CA VAL A 449 -5.30 -27.04 16.74
C VAL A 449 -6.01 -26.17 17.77
N PHE A 450 -7.33 -25.99 17.66
CA PHE A 450 -8.13 -25.23 18.63
C PHE A 450 -8.15 -25.87 20.01
N GLU A 451 -8.20 -27.21 20.11
CA GLU A 451 -8.15 -27.91 21.37
C GLU A 451 -6.82 -27.63 22.11
N GLN A 452 -5.69 -27.76 21.42
CA GLN A 452 -4.37 -27.53 22.04
C GLN A 452 -4.17 -26.04 22.38
N ALA A 453 -4.55 -25.11 21.50
CA ALA A 453 -4.53 -23.70 21.80
C ALA A 453 -5.41 -23.36 23.02
N GLY A 454 -6.60 -23.94 23.12
CA GLY A 454 -7.51 -23.78 24.24
C GLY A 454 -6.94 -24.33 25.57
N ASN A 455 -6.25 -25.46 25.52
CA ASN A 455 -5.57 -26.03 26.71
C ASN A 455 -4.44 -25.12 27.21
N TRP A 456 -3.65 -24.57 26.26
CA TRP A 456 -2.59 -23.62 26.59
C TRP A 456 -3.14 -22.30 27.16
N ILE A 457 -4.17 -21.75 26.53
CA ILE A 457 -4.86 -20.53 27.00
C ILE A 457 -5.40 -20.74 28.42
N GLU A 458 -6.03 -21.89 28.72
CA GLU A 458 -6.57 -22.20 30.03
C GLU A 458 -5.48 -22.24 31.07
N ALA A 459 -4.29 -22.76 30.73
CA ALA A 459 -3.13 -22.80 31.62
C ALA A 459 -2.55 -21.38 31.89
N HIS A 460 -2.75 -20.43 31.00
CA HIS A 460 -2.19 -19.08 31.10
C HIS A 460 -3.25 -17.99 31.39
N LYS A 461 -4.50 -18.33 31.62
CA LYS A 461 -5.65 -17.39 31.75
C LYS A 461 -5.52 -16.35 32.87
N ASP A 462 -4.73 -16.63 33.89
CA ASP A 462 -4.54 -15.73 35.04
C ASP A 462 -3.52 -14.61 34.74
N GLY A 463 -2.64 -14.79 33.73
CA GLY A 463 -1.67 -13.83 33.26
C GLY A 463 -2.17 -13.02 32.04
N ARG A 464 -1.24 -12.29 31.40
CA ARG A 464 -1.41 -11.74 30.06
C ARG A 464 -0.85 -12.73 29.05
N PHE A 465 -1.57 -12.99 27.96
CA PHE A 465 -1.09 -13.91 26.93
C PHE A 465 -1.31 -13.40 25.51
N PHE A 466 -0.43 -13.85 24.62
CA PHE A 466 -0.57 -13.79 23.18
C PHE A 466 -0.60 -15.20 22.60
N ALA A 467 -1.69 -15.58 21.97
CA ALA A 467 -1.82 -16.82 21.23
C ALA A 467 -1.92 -16.55 19.72
N TYR A 468 -0.96 -17.06 18.96
CA TYR A 468 -1.03 -17.10 17.50
C TYR A 468 -1.52 -18.48 17.04
N ILE A 469 -2.61 -18.52 16.31
CA ILE A 469 -3.22 -19.76 15.84
C ILE A 469 -3.27 -19.69 14.30
N GLN A 470 -2.65 -20.65 13.63
CA GLN A 470 -2.78 -20.79 12.17
C GLN A 470 -3.32 -22.16 11.82
N THR A 471 -4.53 -22.19 11.27
CA THR A 471 -5.19 -23.41 10.80
C THR A 471 -4.95 -23.60 9.30
N ILE A 472 -4.82 -24.86 8.86
CA ILE A 472 -4.61 -25.19 7.44
C ILE A 472 -5.92 -25.26 6.66
N ASP A 473 -7.04 -25.67 7.30
CA ASP A 473 -8.34 -25.66 6.62
C ASP A 473 -8.75 -24.21 6.30
N PRO A 474 -9.14 -23.87 5.05
CA PRO A 474 -9.55 -24.77 3.93
C PRO A 474 -8.49 -25.00 2.83
N HIS A 475 -7.18 -24.89 3.11
CA HIS A 475 -6.12 -25.16 2.14
C HIS A 475 -6.16 -26.61 1.60
N VAL A 476 -5.67 -26.81 0.37
CA VAL A 476 -5.49 -28.16 -0.19
C VAL A 476 -4.52 -29.02 0.66
N PRO A 477 -4.71 -30.36 0.68
CA PRO A 477 -5.70 -31.17 0.01
C PRO A 477 -7.04 -31.21 0.75
N TYR A 478 -8.15 -30.90 0.07
CA TYR A 478 -9.48 -30.86 0.68
C TYR A 478 -9.98 -32.26 1.06
N ASP A 479 -10.46 -32.41 2.32
CA ASP A 479 -11.03 -33.66 2.83
C ASP A 479 -12.10 -33.41 3.90
N PRO A 480 -13.12 -32.58 3.63
CA PRO A 480 -14.17 -32.35 4.62
C PRO A 480 -14.97 -33.63 4.86
N PRO A 481 -15.37 -33.94 6.11
CA PRO A 481 -16.30 -35.01 6.41
C PRO A 481 -17.56 -34.96 5.53
N GLY A 482 -18.13 -36.12 5.18
CA GLY A 482 -19.24 -36.26 4.24
C GLY A 482 -20.41 -35.32 4.49
N GLN A 483 -20.78 -35.08 5.75
CA GLN A 483 -21.86 -34.16 6.12
C GLN A 483 -21.64 -32.73 5.62
N TYR A 484 -20.39 -32.23 5.61
CA TYR A 484 -20.09 -30.87 5.12
C TYR A 484 -20.02 -30.82 3.59
N LEU A 485 -19.52 -31.88 2.96
CA LEU A 485 -19.53 -31.98 1.50
C LEU A 485 -20.97 -32.05 0.95
N GLU A 486 -21.85 -32.84 1.56
CA GLU A 486 -23.25 -33.00 1.18
C GLU A 486 -24.07 -31.71 1.28
N MET A 487 -23.64 -30.75 2.14
CA MET A 487 -24.26 -29.42 2.20
C MET A 487 -24.18 -28.67 0.86
N TYR A 488 -23.14 -28.92 0.04
CA TYR A 488 -22.82 -28.16 -1.18
C TYR A 488 -22.88 -28.96 -2.45
N ASP A 489 -22.67 -30.28 -2.39
CA ASP A 489 -22.80 -31.21 -3.53
C ASP A 489 -23.29 -32.58 -3.08
N PRO A 490 -24.64 -32.74 -2.86
CA PRO A 490 -25.25 -34.00 -2.49
C PRO A 490 -25.38 -34.99 -3.66
N SER A 491 -24.97 -34.59 -4.88
CA SER A 491 -25.11 -35.42 -6.06
C SER A 491 -24.12 -36.58 -6.10
N GLU A 492 -24.53 -37.70 -6.74
CA GLU A 492 -23.57 -38.75 -7.08
C GLU A 492 -22.48 -38.21 -7.99
N TYR A 493 -21.25 -38.55 -7.66
CA TYR A 493 -20.07 -38.07 -8.38
C TYR A 493 -19.15 -39.23 -8.75
N SER A 494 -18.87 -39.36 -10.04
CA SER A 494 -17.97 -40.39 -10.60
C SER A 494 -16.72 -39.83 -11.33
N GLY A 495 -16.47 -38.51 -11.22
CA GLY A 495 -15.34 -37.84 -11.88
C GLY A 495 -13.98 -38.14 -11.24
N GLN A 496 -12.97 -37.35 -11.60
CA GLN A 496 -11.58 -37.56 -11.18
C GLN A 496 -11.23 -37.01 -9.79
N ILE A 497 -12.04 -36.14 -9.22
CA ILE A 497 -11.77 -35.51 -7.92
C ILE A 497 -11.92 -36.53 -6.79
N ARG A 498 -10.89 -36.67 -5.97
CA ARG A 498 -10.92 -37.49 -4.76
C ARG A 498 -10.43 -36.61 -3.58
N PRO A 499 -11.01 -36.77 -2.39
CA PRO A 499 -10.46 -36.19 -1.17
C PRO A 499 -8.97 -36.51 -1.02
N ARG A 500 -8.20 -35.61 -0.43
CA ARG A 500 -6.73 -35.70 -0.24
C ARG A 500 -5.86 -35.70 -1.50
N MET A 501 -6.44 -35.72 -2.71
CA MET A 501 -5.71 -35.69 -3.97
C MET A 501 -5.81 -34.34 -4.70
N THR A 502 -6.51 -33.38 -4.13
CA THR A 502 -6.85 -32.11 -4.80
C THR A 502 -5.63 -31.24 -5.05
N GLY A 503 -4.65 -31.22 -4.17
CA GLY A 503 -3.43 -30.43 -4.36
C GLY A 503 -2.68 -30.77 -5.65
N ASP A 504 -2.34 -32.05 -5.87
CA ASP A 504 -1.67 -32.52 -7.09
C ASP A 504 -2.49 -32.25 -8.37
N LEU A 505 -3.81 -32.39 -8.29
CA LEU A 505 -4.69 -32.12 -9.42
C LEU A 505 -4.75 -30.62 -9.76
N LEU A 506 -4.82 -29.72 -8.75
CA LEU A 506 -4.82 -28.27 -8.98
C LEU A 506 -3.47 -27.83 -9.55
N GLU A 507 -2.34 -28.33 -9.04
CA GLU A 507 -1.01 -28.03 -9.58
C GLU A 507 -0.87 -28.47 -11.03
N LYS A 508 -1.39 -29.62 -11.41
CA LYS A 508 -1.41 -30.09 -12.80
C LYS A 508 -2.32 -29.25 -13.70
N ALA A 509 -3.45 -28.78 -13.16
CA ALA A 509 -4.37 -27.91 -13.89
C ALA A 509 -3.80 -26.49 -14.09
N LYS A 510 -3.01 -25.98 -13.14
CA LYS A 510 -2.35 -24.67 -13.18
C LYS A 510 -1.25 -24.58 -14.25
N ARG A 511 -0.65 -25.68 -14.67
CA ARG A 511 0.43 -25.69 -15.67
C ARG A 511 -0.01 -25.14 -17.03
N ARG A 512 0.93 -24.63 -17.79
CA ARG A 512 0.68 -24.11 -19.14
C ARG A 512 1.55 -24.85 -20.17
N PRO A 513 0.97 -25.69 -21.05
CA PRO A 513 -0.45 -26.07 -21.13
C PRO A 513 -0.89 -26.91 -19.93
N PRO A 514 -2.20 -26.91 -19.55
CA PRO A 514 -2.70 -27.68 -18.42
C PRO A 514 -2.55 -29.17 -18.66
N GLN A 515 -2.08 -29.88 -17.63
CA GLN A 515 -1.95 -31.36 -17.66
C GLN A 515 -3.24 -32.06 -17.20
N VAL A 516 -4.12 -31.34 -16.52
CA VAL A 516 -5.44 -31.77 -16.10
C VAL A 516 -6.44 -30.71 -16.51
N VAL A 517 -7.57 -31.13 -17.06
CA VAL A 517 -8.72 -30.29 -17.39
C VAL A 517 -9.92 -30.81 -16.62
N PHE A 518 -10.59 -29.90 -15.89
CA PHE A 518 -11.75 -30.24 -15.10
C PHE A 518 -13.05 -30.09 -15.89
N THR A 519 -13.93 -31.09 -15.78
CA THR A 519 -15.33 -30.99 -16.23
C THR A 519 -16.13 -30.09 -15.29
N GLU A 520 -17.32 -29.65 -15.71
CA GLU A 520 -18.19 -28.83 -14.83
C GLU A 520 -18.59 -29.57 -13.55
N SER A 521 -18.70 -30.90 -13.60
CA SER A 521 -18.95 -31.72 -12.40
C SER A 521 -17.71 -31.74 -11.48
N ASP A 522 -16.49 -31.79 -12.04
CA ASP A 522 -15.25 -31.69 -11.25
C ASP A 522 -15.13 -30.33 -10.58
N LYS A 523 -15.40 -29.25 -11.33
CA LYS A 523 -15.36 -27.87 -10.80
C LYS A 523 -16.36 -27.68 -9.66
N ARG A 524 -17.59 -28.19 -9.82
CA ARG A 524 -18.60 -28.16 -8.77
C ARG A 524 -18.14 -28.93 -7.54
N ARG A 525 -17.56 -30.12 -7.72
CA ARG A 525 -17.05 -30.98 -6.63
C ARG A 525 -15.89 -30.30 -5.89
N LEU A 526 -14.92 -29.70 -6.62
CA LEU A 526 -13.81 -28.96 -6.01
C LEU A 526 -14.30 -27.79 -5.15
N LYS A 527 -15.23 -26.97 -5.69
CA LYS A 527 -15.81 -25.84 -4.95
C LYS A 527 -16.59 -26.32 -3.73
N ALA A 528 -17.28 -27.46 -3.82
CA ALA A 528 -18.04 -28.02 -2.71
C ALA A 528 -17.13 -28.58 -1.60
N LEU A 529 -16.00 -29.18 -1.95
CA LEU A 529 -15.01 -29.64 -0.99
C LEU A 529 -14.45 -28.45 -0.20
N HIS A 530 -13.99 -27.41 -0.89
CA HIS A 530 -13.48 -26.21 -0.26
C HIS A 530 -14.53 -25.50 0.61
N ASP A 531 -15.78 -25.33 0.12
CA ASP A 531 -16.86 -24.73 0.90
C ASP A 531 -17.20 -25.59 2.14
N GLY A 532 -17.05 -26.91 2.04
CA GLY A 532 -17.20 -27.86 3.13
C GLY A 532 -16.13 -27.71 4.21
N GLU A 533 -14.87 -27.51 3.80
CA GLU A 533 -13.79 -27.23 4.76
C GLU A 533 -14.02 -25.93 5.54
N ILE A 534 -14.49 -24.88 4.86
CA ILE A 534 -14.81 -23.60 5.54
C ILE A 534 -15.90 -23.81 6.59
N SER A 535 -16.96 -24.56 6.26
CA SER A 535 -18.05 -24.81 7.22
C SER A 535 -17.62 -25.72 8.37
N LYS A 536 -16.73 -26.69 8.11
CA LYS A 536 -16.11 -27.53 9.16
C LYS A 536 -15.26 -26.65 10.11
N HIS A 537 -14.43 -25.80 9.54
CA HIS A 537 -13.61 -24.87 10.31
C HIS A 537 -14.45 -23.95 11.19
N ASP A 538 -15.51 -23.33 10.62
CA ASP A 538 -16.44 -22.45 11.34
C ASP A 538 -17.10 -23.15 12.54
N HIS A 539 -17.44 -24.42 12.39
CA HIS A 539 -18.00 -25.22 13.48
C HIS A 539 -17.03 -25.30 14.69
N PHE A 540 -15.76 -25.67 14.45
CA PHE A 540 -14.77 -25.79 15.52
C PHE A 540 -14.31 -24.41 16.06
N PHE A 541 -14.30 -23.39 15.23
CA PHE A 541 -14.14 -22.01 15.69
C PHE A 541 -15.25 -21.58 16.65
N GLY A 542 -16.48 -21.97 16.39
CA GLY A 542 -17.61 -21.75 17.28
C GLY A 542 -17.42 -22.42 18.64
N GLU A 543 -17.03 -23.70 18.67
CA GLU A 543 -16.70 -24.44 19.91
C GLU A 543 -15.53 -23.78 20.68
N PHE A 544 -14.51 -23.30 19.97
CA PHE A 544 -13.39 -22.59 20.58
C PHE A 544 -13.84 -21.27 21.25
N LEU A 545 -14.70 -20.48 20.58
CA LEU A 545 -15.25 -19.25 21.18
C LEU A 545 -16.11 -19.54 22.43
N GLU A 546 -16.92 -20.62 22.39
CA GLU A 546 -17.71 -21.06 23.55
C GLU A 546 -16.79 -21.48 24.73
N ARG A 547 -15.67 -22.15 24.47
CA ARG A 547 -14.67 -22.46 25.47
C ARG A 547 -14.06 -21.21 26.10
N LEU A 548 -13.65 -20.21 25.29
CA LEU A 548 -13.14 -18.92 25.79
C LEU A 548 -14.16 -18.22 26.68
N SER A 549 -15.43 -18.27 26.30
CA SER A 549 -16.51 -17.70 27.10
C SER A 549 -16.68 -18.43 28.44
N ALA A 550 -16.64 -19.76 28.43
CA ALA A 550 -16.71 -20.56 29.66
C ALA A 550 -15.53 -20.32 30.61
N LEU A 551 -14.35 -19.95 30.09
CA LEU A 551 -13.18 -19.56 30.87
C LEU A 551 -13.24 -18.09 31.37
N GLY A 552 -14.28 -17.33 31.02
CA GLY A 552 -14.42 -15.90 31.37
C GLY A 552 -13.47 -14.96 30.67
N LEU A 553 -12.96 -15.35 29.49
CA LEU A 553 -11.94 -14.59 28.75
C LEU A 553 -12.52 -13.71 27.64
N SER A 554 -13.82 -13.82 27.31
CA SER A 554 -14.42 -13.19 26.14
C SER A 554 -14.36 -11.66 26.14
N ASP A 555 -14.42 -11.01 27.30
CA ASP A 555 -14.56 -9.55 27.40
C ASP A 555 -13.21 -8.82 27.40
N ASP A 556 -12.13 -9.48 27.86
CA ASP A 556 -10.80 -8.88 28.01
C ASP A 556 -9.76 -9.45 27.03
N THR A 557 -10.20 -10.25 26.07
CA THR A 557 -9.33 -10.82 25.02
C THR A 557 -9.67 -10.18 23.68
N LEU A 558 -8.70 -9.50 23.09
CA LEU A 558 -8.75 -9.08 21.69
C LEU A 558 -8.63 -10.34 20.82
N ILE A 559 -9.61 -10.57 19.95
CA ILE A 559 -9.55 -11.64 18.96
C ILE A 559 -9.52 -11.01 17.56
N VAL A 560 -8.47 -11.33 16.81
CA VAL A 560 -8.30 -10.96 15.40
C VAL A 560 -8.47 -12.21 14.57
N VAL A 561 -9.33 -12.15 13.54
CA VAL A 561 -9.52 -13.23 12.56
C VAL A 561 -9.18 -12.69 11.18
N THR A 562 -8.24 -13.33 10.51
CA THR A 562 -7.83 -13.00 9.14
C THR A 562 -7.42 -14.26 8.37
N ALA A 563 -7.03 -14.07 7.12
CA ALA A 563 -6.36 -15.09 6.32
C ALA A 563 -5.05 -14.52 5.76
N ASP A 564 -4.14 -15.39 5.40
CA ASP A 564 -2.89 -15.03 4.75
C ASP A 564 -3.08 -14.68 3.26
N HIS A 565 -3.89 -15.44 2.54
CA HIS A 565 -4.33 -15.21 1.15
C HIS A 565 -5.59 -16.02 0.86
N GLY A 566 -6.08 -15.93 -0.38
CA GLY A 566 -7.22 -16.70 -0.86
C GLY A 566 -6.82 -17.85 -1.80
N GLU A 567 -7.81 -18.36 -2.57
CA GLU A 567 -7.69 -19.52 -3.46
C GLU A 567 -8.48 -19.30 -4.76
N GLU A 568 -7.87 -19.52 -5.92
CA GLU A 568 -8.53 -19.39 -7.21
C GLU A 568 -9.20 -20.71 -7.65
N PHE A 569 -10.45 -20.61 -8.11
CA PHE A 569 -11.26 -21.70 -8.69
C PHE A 569 -11.70 -21.37 -10.11
N GLU A 570 -10.73 -21.14 -11.01
CA GLU A 570 -10.93 -20.73 -12.40
C GLU A 570 -11.54 -19.32 -12.53
N ASP A 571 -11.47 -18.50 -11.46
CA ASP A 571 -12.03 -17.16 -11.48
C ASP A 571 -11.38 -16.31 -12.59
N HIS A 572 -10.07 -16.40 -12.79
CA HIS A 572 -9.31 -15.80 -13.91
C HIS A 572 -8.57 -16.85 -14.75
N GLY A 573 -9.11 -18.06 -14.82
CA GLY A 573 -8.62 -19.15 -15.69
C GLY A 573 -7.44 -19.92 -15.13
N SER A 574 -7.21 -19.91 -13.81
CA SER A 574 -6.22 -20.71 -13.12
C SER A 574 -6.82 -21.39 -11.87
N TRP A 575 -5.99 -22.07 -11.10
CA TRP A 575 -6.37 -22.85 -9.93
C TRP A 575 -5.35 -22.67 -8.83
N GLY A 576 -5.80 -22.72 -7.56
CA GLY A 576 -4.90 -22.60 -6.42
C GLY A 576 -4.43 -21.16 -6.20
N HIS A 577 -3.23 -21.00 -5.66
CA HIS A 577 -2.65 -19.71 -5.28
C HIS A 577 -1.20 -19.56 -5.74
N GLY A 578 -0.52 -18.45 -5.41
CA GLY A 578 0.89 -18.23 -5.73
C GLY A 578 1.17 -17.99 -7.23
N HIS A 579 0.24 -17.37 -7.98
CA HIS A 579 0.42 -17.15 -9.43
C HIS A 579 -0.20 -15.86 -9.99
N SER A 580 -1.11 -15.24 -9.28
CA SER A 580 -1.79 -14.02 -9.70
C SER A 580 -2.01 -13.06 -8.52
N VAL A 581 -2.55 -11.89 -8.79
CA VAL A 581 -2.79 -10.85 -7.78
C VAL A 581 -4.24 -10.35 -7.83
N TYR A 582 -5.17 -11.19 -8.27
CA TYR A 582 -6.60 -10.86 -8.29
C TYR A 582 -7.23 -10.95 -6.90
N GLN A 583 -8.45 -10.41 -6.77
CA GLN A 583 -9.15 -10.30 -5.48
C GLN A 583 -9.43 -11.68 -4.84
N GLU A 584 -9.65 -12.73 -5.60
CA GLU A 584 -9.79 -14.08 -5.06
C GLU A 584 -8.56 -14.61 -4.31
N LEU A 585 -7.37 -13.96 -4.51
CA LEU A 585 -6.14 -14.28 -3.79
C LEU A 585 -5.73 -13.23 -2.77
N LEU A 586 -6.03 -11.95 -3.01
CA LEU A 586 -5.57 -10.86 -2.15
C LEU A 586 -6.63 -10.34 -1.18
N HIS A 587 -7.92 -10.42 -1.52
CA HIS A 587 -9.00 -9.95 -0.65
C HIS A 587 -9.34 -11.02 0.40
N VAL A 588 -8.85 -10.78 1.60
CA VAL A 588 -8.99 -11.69 2.75
C VAL A 588 -9.92 -11.10 3.81
N PRO A 589 -10.57 -11.93 4.63
CA PRO A 589 -11.30 -11.41 5.79
C PRO A 589 -10.35 -10.73 6.78
N LEU A 590 -10.81 -9.65 7.40
CA LEU A 590 -10.15 -9.03 8.54
C LEU A 590 -11.22 -8.56 9.52
N LEU A 591 -11.23 -9.20 10.69
CA LEU A 591 -12.24 -9.00 11.73
C LEU A 591 -11.54 -8.76 13.06
N PHE A 592 -12.00 -7.79 13.83
CA PHE A 592 -11.53 -7.52 15.19
C PHE A 592 -12.68 -7.55 16.16
N ARG A 593 -12.54 -8.27 17.27
CA ARG A 593 -13.52 -8.30 18.35
C ARG A 593 -12.84 -8.05 19.69
N LEU A 594 -13.28 -7.01 20.36
CA LEU A 594 -12.95 -6.67 21.74
C LEU A 594 -14.20 -6.03 22.36
N PRO A 595 -15.02 -6.77 23.09
CA PRO A 595 -16.29 -6.26 23.61
C PRO A 595 -16.13 -5.00 24.46
N ASN A 596 -17.10 -4.10 24.38
CA ASN A 596 -17.15 -2.81 25.06
C ASN A 596 -16.06 -1.80 24.66
N ARG A 597 -15.07 -2.17 23.82
CA ARG A 597 -13.99 -1.29 23.32
C ARG A 597 -14.12 -1.06 21.81
N ILE A 598 -14.40 -2.11 21.05
CA ILE A 598 -14.71 -2.03 19.61
C ILE A 598 -16.23 -2.08 19.44
N PRO A 599 -16.84 -1.13 18.72
CA PRO A 599 -18.29 -1.12 18.49
C PRO A 599 -18.73 -2.38 17.73
N ALA A 600 -19.75 -3.06 18.26
CA ALA A 600 -20.34 -4.20 17.59
C ALA A 600 -20.96 -3.80 16.24
N GLY A 601 -20.70 -4.59 15.20
CA GLY A 601 -21.19 -4.36 13.84
C GLY A 601 -20.53 -3.17 13.13
N ALA A 602 -19.40 -2.67 13.61
CA ALA A 602 -18.63 -1.65 12.91
C ALA A 602 -18.18 -2.15 11.54
N ARG A 603 -18.31 -1.31 10.51
CA ARG A 603 -17.94 -1.64 9.13
C ARG A 603 -17.03 -0.55 8.58
N VAL A 604 -15.86 -0.96 8.10
CA VAL A 604 -14.81 -0.10 7.55
C VAL A 604 -14.65 -0.43 6.08
N SER A 605 -14.95 0.53 5.20
CA SER A 605 -14.85 0.38 3.75
C SER A 605 -13.52 0.84 3.16
N ASP A 606 -12.64 1.36 4.00
CA ASP A 606 -11.30 1.79 3.63
C ASP A 606 -10.43 0.60 3.24
N ALA A 607 -9.56 0.78 2.26
CA ALA A 607 -8.58 -0.23 1.92
C ALA A 607 -7.50 -0.29 3.01
N VAL A 608 -7.27 -1.48 3.54
CA VAL A 608 -6.28 -1.75 4.58
C VAL A 608 -5.47 -3.00 4.23
N SER A 609 -4.34 -3.20 4.89
CA SER A 609 -3.50 -4.37 4.70
C SER A 609 -3.50 -5.28 5.93
N THR A 610 -3.29 -6.58 5.73
CA THR A 610 -3.13 -7.50 6.89
C THR A 610 -1.84 -7.23 7.68
N LEU A 611 -0.88 -6.50 7.13
CA LEU A 611 0.30 -6.05 7.89
C LEU A 611 -0.06 -5.01 8.98
N ASP A 612 -1.23 -4.36 8.89
CA ASP A 612 -1.73 -3.41 9.88
C ASP A 612 -2.18 -4.10 11.18
N VAL A 613 -2.26 -5.43 11.19
CA VAL A 613 -2.66 -6.22 12.36
C VAL A 613 -1.74 -5.98 13.54
N SER A 614 -0.42 -6.04 13.34
CA SER A 614 0.56 -5.88 14.43
C SER A 614 0.51 -4.49 15.07
N SER A 615 0.38 -3.41 14.28
CA SER A 615 0.20 -2.03 14.79
C SER A 615 -1.10 -1.88 15.57
N THR A 616 -2.18 -2.48 15.08
CA THR A 616 -3.51 -2.43 15.71
C THR A 616 -3.51 -3.20 17.03
N VAL A 617 -2.86 -4.36 17.07
CA VAL A 617 -2.71 -5.17 18.29
C VAL A 617 -1.94 -4.41 19.36
N THR A 618 -0.79 -3.83 19.02
CA THR A 618 0.02 -3.06 19.99
C THR A 618 -0.75 -1.86 20.55
N GLU A 619 -1.52 -1.15 19.72
CA GLU A 619 -2.36 -0.03 20.18
C GLU A 619 -3.46 -0.50 21.16
N LEU A 620 -4.22 -1.56 20.82
CA LEU A 620 -5.31 -2.06 21.65
C LEU A 620 -4.83 -2.73 22.97
N LEU A 621 -3.57 -3.15 23.02
CA LEU A 621 -2.92 -3.68 24.23
C LEU A 621 -2.23 -2.59 25.07
N ALA A 622 -2.19 -1.33 24.60
CA ALA A 622 -1.40 -0.23 25.12
C ALA A 622 0.08 -0.58 25.33
N VAL A 623 0.65 -1.29 24.37
CA VAL A 623 2.08 -1.61 24.26
C VAL A 623 2.72 -0.62 23.29
N PRO A 624 3.97 -0.19 23.51
CA PRO A 624 4.67 0.66 22.55
C PRO A 624 4.63 0.08 21.13
N ALA A 625 4.60 0.93 20.11
CA ALA A 625 4.65 0.47 18.73
C ALA A 625 5.97 -0.26 18.43
N MET A 626 5.91 -1.30 17.60
CA MET A 626 7.11 -1.99 17.12
C MET A 626 7.97 -1.01 16.29
N PRO A 627 9.28 -0.84 16.58
CA PRO A 627 10.11 0.17 15.92
C PRO A 627 10.23 -0.01 14.39
N GLN A 628 10.12 -1.24 13.92
CA GLN A 628 10.31 -1.60 12.52
C GLN A 628 9.01 -1.59 11.70
N ASN A 629 7.86 -1.43 12.34
CA ASN A 629 6.55 -1.63 11.73
C ASN A 629 6.26 -0.56 10.65
N GLU A 630 5.85 -1.00 9.47
CA GLU A 630 5.40 -0.17 8.34
C GLU A 630 3.86 -0.09 8.27
N GLY A 631 3.15 -0.86 9.09
CA GLY A 631 1.69 -0.87 9.18
C GLY A 631 1.12 0.29 10.01
N HIS A 632 -0.15 0.54 9.80
CA HIS A 632 -0.88 1.62 10.47
C HIS A 632 -1.95 1.05 11.42
N PRO A 633 -2.10 1.61 12.63
CA PRO A 633 -3.14 1.14 13.52
C PRO A 633 -4.54 1.49 13.00
N LEU A 634 -5.46 0.53 13.09
CA LEU A 634 -6.82 0.61 12.52
C LEU A 634 -7.89 1.01 13.54
N VAL A 635 -7.51 1.29 14.78
CA VAL A 635 -8.44 1.55 15.90
C VAL A 635 -9.36 2.73 15.60
N GLY A 636 -8.81 3.86 15.12
CA GLY A 636 -9.61 5.03 14.74
C GLY A 636 -10.69 4.70 13.70
N LEU A 637 -10.35 3.90 12.69
CA LEU A 637 -11.31 3.47 11.65
C LEU A 637 -12.45 2.61 12.24
N MET A 638 -12.14 1.70 13.17
CA MET A 638 -13.17 0.91 13.87
C MET A 638 -14.13 1.77 14.68
N LEU A 639 -13.65 2.90 15.21
CA LEU A 639 -14.44 3.86 15.96
C LEU A 639 -15.20 4.88 15.09
N GLY A 640 -15.08 4.75 13.75
CA GLY A 640 -15.73 5.65 12.78
C GLY A 640 -14.98 6.97 12.56
N GLU A 641 -13.72 7.04 12.98
CA GLU A 641 -12.85 8.20 12.74
C GLU A 641 -12.26 8.15 11.33
N ALA A 642 -11.88 9.30 10.80
CA ALA A 642 -11.09 9.33 9.58
C ALA A 642 -9.64 8.88 9.86
N SER A 643 -9.05 8.15 8.94
CA SER A 643 -7.63 7.80 9.00
C SER A 643 -6.76 9.06 9.08
N SER A 644 -5.59 8.97 9.71
CA SER A 644 -4.57 10.02 9.70
C SER A 644 -3.58 9.93 8.53
N HIS A 645 -3.79 8.99 7.63
CA HIS A 645 -2.96 8.71 6.46
C HIS A 645 -3.82 8.19 5.30
N PRO A 646 -3.34 8.23 4.06
CA PRO A 646 -4.06 7.65 2.93
C PRO A 646 -4.34 6.16 3.16
N THR A 647 -5.60 5.76 3.01
CA THR A 647 -6.05 4.37 3.14
C THR A 647 -5.82 3.64 1.83
N VAL A 648 -4.65 3.03 1.70
CA VAL A 648 -4.22 2.25 0.53
C VAL A 648 -3.51 0.97 0.99
N ALA A 649 -3.66 -0.10 0.23
CA ALA A 649 -2.95 -1.34 0.46
C ALA A 649 -2.01 -1.64 -0.72
N PHE A 650 -0.79 -2.05 -0.41
CA PHE A 650 0.19 -2.50 -1.40
C PHE A 650 0.34 -4.01 -1.32
N SER A 651 0.34 -4.66 -2.49
CA SER A 651 0.58 -6.10 -2.58
C SER A 651 1.59 -6.39 -3.68
N ASP A 652 2.27 -7.51 -3.50
CA ASP A 652 3.30 -7.98 -4.42
C ASP A 652 2.96 -9.36 -4.96
N PHE A 653 3.67 -9.75 -5.99
CA PHE A 653 3.93 -11.14 -6.31
C PHE A 653 5.39 -11.27 -6.77
N GLN A 654 6.21 -11.79 -5.88
CA GLN A 654 7.67 -11.90 -6.10
C GLN A 654 8.25 -10.55 -6.56
N ASP A 655 9.03 -10.53 -7.67
CA ASP A 655 9.48 -9.30 -8.33
C ASP A 655 8.80 -9.06 -9.68
N ASP A 656 7.68 -9.73 -9.95
CA ASP A 656 6.98 -9.66 -11.22
C ASP A 656 5.77 -8.73 -11.23
N ARG A 657 5.09 -8.53 -10.10
CA ARG A 657 3.89 -7.69 -10.01
C ARG A 657 3.93 -6.79 -8.79
N ARG A 658 3.43 -5.57 -8.99
CA ARG A 658 3.21 -4.57 -7.95
C ARG A 658 1.78 -4.10 -8.04
N VAL A 659 1.12 -4.03 -6.90
CA VAL A 659 -0.31 -3.71 -6.80
C VAL A 659 -0.49 -2.60 -5.79
N ILE A 660 -1.37 -1.67 -6.12
CA ILE A 660 -1.99 -0.77 -5.16
C ILE A 660 -3.49 -0.93 -5.22
N THR A 661 -4.12 -1.08 -4.06
CA THR A 661 -5.57 -1.06 -3.88
C THR A 661 -5.95 0.15 -3.04
N THR A 662 -6.87 0.96 -3.55
CA THR A 662 -7.50 2.07 -2.83
C THR A 662 -8.95 1.70 -2.52
N GLY A 663 -9.73 2.59 -1.94
CA GLY A 663 -11.15 2.30 -1.67
C GLY A 663 -12.01 2.01 -2.91
N ARG A 664 -11.55 2.38 -4.11
CA ARG A 664 -12.24 2.13 -5.38
C ARG A 664 -11.35 1.47 -6.43
N TRP A 665 -10.10 1.90 -6.52
CA TRP A 665 -9.22 1.54 -7.63
C TRP A 665 -8.24 0.44 -7.24
N LYS A 666 -7.98 -0.46 -8.17
CA LYS A 666 -6.86 -1.37 -8.10
C LYS A 666 -6.02 -1.25 -9.35
N LEU A 667 -4.75 -0.89 -9.18
CA LEU A 667 -3.77 -0.79 -10.25
C LEU A 667 -2.73 -1.91 -10.08
N VAL A 668 -2.58 -2.73 -11.12
CA VAL A 668 -1.57 -3.79 -11.21
C VAL A 668 -0.53 -3.40 -12.25
N ILE A 669 0.75 -3.39 -11.86
CA ILE A 669 1.86 -3.18 -12.78
C ILE A 669 2.69 -4.45 -12.83
N ARG A 670 2.95 -4.96 -14.03
CA ARG A 670 3.75 -6.17 -14.28
C ARG A 670 5.23 -5.82 -14.49
N GLY A 671 6.12 -6.80 -14.38
CA GLY A 671 7.56 -6.61 -14.55
C GLY A 671 8.00 -6.10 -15.92
N ASN A 672 7.16 -6.23 -16.96
CA ASN A 672 7.34 -5.59 -18.26
C ASN A 672 6.80 -4.16 -18.31
N LEU A 673 6.35 -3.61 -17.19
CA LEU A 673 5.78 -2.29 -16.97
C LEU A 673 4.43 -2.05 -17.66
N THR A 674 3.74 -3.10 -18.11
CA THR A 674 2.33 -2.99 -18.50
C THR A 674 1.47 -2.81 -17.26
N SER A 675 0.48 -1.93 -17.34
CA SER A 675 -0.45 -1.66 -16.25
C SER A 675 -1.87 -2.12 -16.60
N THR A 676 -2.58 -2.63 -15.61
CA THR A 676 -4.00 -2.96 -15.69
C THR A 676 -4.70 -2.32 -14.50
N MET A 677 -5.83 -1.66 -14.72
CA MET A 677 -6.60 -1.00 -13.66
C MET A 677 -8.03 -1.54 -13.63
N PHE A 678 -8.59 -1.67 -12.43
CA PHE A 678 -9.96 -2.12 -12.18
C PHE A 678 -10.70 -1.13 -11.29
N ASP A 679 -12.02 -1.04 -11.48
CA ASP A 679 -12.95 -0.35 -10.56
C ASP A 679 -13.60 -1.38 -9.64
N LEU A 680 -13.07 -1.55 -8.44
CA LEU A 680 -13.56 -2.55 -7.48
C LEU A 680 -14.98 -2.31 -6.97
N ARG A 681 -15.49 -1.07 -7.08
CA ARG A 681 -16.91 -0.77 -6.75
C ARG A 681 -17.87 -1.31 -7.80
N ALA A 682 -17.50 -1.16 -9.08
CA ALA A 682 -18.33 -1.62 -10.20
C ALA A 682 -18.08 -3.08 -10.58
N ASP A 683 -16.85 -3.54 -10.42
CA ASP A 683 -16.38 -4.88 -10.80
C ASP A 683 -15.49 -5.46 -9.68
N PRO A 684 -16.06 -5.86 -8.54
CA PRO A 684 -15.29 -6.42 -7.43
C PRO A 684 -14.61 -7.76 -7.78
N GLY A 685 -15.05 -8.43 -8.84
CA GLY A 685 -14.45 -9.66 -9.34
C GLY A 685 -13.41 -9.47 -10.44
N GLU A 686 -13.04 -8.23 -10.78
CA GLU A 686 -11.97 -7.87 -11.73
C GLU A 686 -12.10 -8.53 -13.13
N LYS A 687 -13.34 -8.67 -13.61
CA LYS A 687 -13.64 -9.34 -14.91
C LYS A 687 -13.39 -8.42 -16.11
N THR A 688 -13.43 -7.10 -15.89
CA THR A 688 -13.38 -6.10 -16.96
C THR A 688 -12.31 -5.05 -16.67
N PRO A 689 -11.09 -5.23 -17.20
CA PRO A 689 -10.06 -4.20 -17.11
C PRO A 689 -10.53 -2.88 -17.73
N LEU A 690 -10.18 -1.77 -17.09
CA LEU A 690 -10.48 -0.43 -17.60
C LEU A 690 -9.54 -0.06 -18.76
N ASP A 691 -10.09 0.68 -19.74
CA ASP A 691 -9.27 1.27 -20.79
C ASP A 691 -8.15 2.15 -20.23
N SER A 692 -7.03 2.23 -20.93
CA SER A 692 -5.84 2.98 -20.49
C SER A 692 -6.10 4.48 -20.29
N THR A 693 -7.10 5.04 -20.96
CA THR A 693 -7.52 6.45 -20.88
C THR A 693 -8.68 6.67 -19.90
N ALA A 694 -9.29 5.60 -19.39
CA ALA A 694 -10.40 5.73 -18.45
C ALA A 694 -9.90 6.15 -17.06
N PHE A 695 -10.67 7.01 -16.41
CA PHE A 695 -10.43 7.46 -15.03
C PHE A 695 -9.00 8.00 -14.80
N PRO A 696 -8.59 9.06 -15.52
CA PRO A 696 -7.21 9.55 -15.48
C PRO A 696 -6.77 10.04 -14.09
N ILE A 697 -7.69 10.54 -13.27
CA ILE A 697 -7.40 11.02 -11.91
C ILE A 697 -7.10 9.85 -10.98
N GLY A 698 -7.99 8.84 -10.94
CA GLY A 698 -7.79 7.63 -10.14
C GLY A 698 -6.55 6.84 -10.56
N ARG A 699 -6.28 6.77 -11.88
CA ARG A 699 -5.07 6.14 -12.42
C ARG A 699 -3.81 6.89 -11.99
N ARG A 700 -3.81 8.22 -12.11
CA ARG A 700 -2.67 9.05 -11.71
C ARG A 700 -2.40 8.95 -10.22
N TYR A 701 -3.45 9.06 -9.39
CA TYR A 701 -3.35 8.88 -7.94
C TYR A 701 -2.71 7.53 -7.59
N SER A 702 -3.26 6.44 -8.12
CA SER A 702 -2.76 5.10 -7.84
C SER A 702 -1.30 4.91 -8.26
N ARG A 703 -0.92 5.42 -9.45
CA ARG A 703 0.46 5.35 -9.93
C ARG A 703 1.42 6.18 -9.08
N MET A 704 1.02 7.39 -8.69
CA MET A 704 1.83 8.26 -7.84
C MET A 704 2.10 7.61 -6.48
N MET A 705 1.05 7.10 -5.83
CA MET A 705 1.16 6.44 -4.53
C MET A 705 2.05 5.18 -4.63
N LEU A 706 1.85 4.36 -5.66
CA LEU A 706 2.70 3.19 -5.89
C LEU A 706 4.15 3.60 -6.20
N GLY A 707 4.37 4.64 -6.97
CA GLY A 707 5.70 5.16 -7.29
C GLY A 707 6.44 5.66 -6.05
N GLN A 708 5.75 6.34 -5.15
CA GLN A 708 6.30 6.77 -3.87
C GLN A 708 6.62 5.57 -2.96
N PHE A 709 5.71 4.62 -2.87
CA PHE A 709 5.94 3.39 -2.11
C PHE A 709 7.19 2.63 -2.60
N LEU A 710 7.37 2.51 -3.92
CA LEU A 710 8.51 1.80 -4.50
C LEU A 710 9.83 2.60 -4.42
N GLY A 711 9.74 3.92 -4.39
CA GLY A 711 10.89 4.83 -4.29
C GLY A 711 11.16 5.39 -2.90
N ALA A 712 10.47 4.90 -1.87
CA ALA A 712 10.68 5.36 -0.49
C ALA A 712 12.11 5.07 -0.04
N THR A 713 12.86 6.13 0.28
CA THR A 713 14.26 6.03 0.71
C THR A 713 14.40 5.91 2.22
N ASP A 714 13.41 6.35 2.95
CA ASP A 714 13.31 6.32 4.41
C ASP A 714 12.75 5.00 4.96
N ARG A 715 12.20 4.12 4.07
CA ARG A 715 11.78 2.78 4.45
C ARG A 715 12.95 2.00 5.01
N GLY A 716 12.84 1.57 6.28
CA GLY A 716 13.88 0.86 6.97
C GLY A 716 15.05 1.75 7.46
N ASP A 717 14.81 3.04 7.78
CA ASP A 717 15.81 3.92 8.41
C ASP A 717 16.34 3.39 9.76
N TRP A 718 15.55 2.53 10.38
CA TRP A 718 15.91 1.77 11.59
C TRP A 718 16.94 0.64 11.32
N LEU A 719 17.19 0.26 10.04
CA LEU A 719 18.20 -0.74 9.70
C LEU A 719 19.62 -0.18 9.93
N SER A 720 20.52 -1.03 10.47
CA SER A 720 21.93 -0.70 10.55
C SER A 720 22.54 -0.60 9.13
N ALA A 721 23.68 0.11 9.02
CA ALA A 721 24.39 0.23 7.73
C ALA A 721 24.77 -1.13 7.12
N GLU A 722 25.01 -2.14 7.96
CA GLU A 722 25.34 -3.51 7.55
C GLU A 722 24.11 -4.29 7.03
N GLN A 723 22.92 -3.95 7.55
CA GLN A 723 21.66 -4.57 7.15
C GLN A 723 21.03 -3.89 5.93
N LYS A 724 21.42 -2.64 5.64
CA LYS A 724 20.88 -1.88 4.50
C LYS A 724 21.45 -2.39 3.19
N SER A 725 20.59 -3.09 2.43
CA SER A 725 20.72 -3.17 0.98
C SER A 725 19.61 -2.32 0.39
N GLY A 726 19.83 -1.02 0.33
CA GLY A 726 18.73 -0.09 0.08
C GLY A 726 17.80 0.04 1.29
N THR A 727 16.51 -0.19 1.12
CA THR A 727 15.47 -0.16 2.17
C THR A 727 15.01 -1.55 2.59
N GLN A 728 15.85 -2.56 2.50
CA GLN A 728 15.49 -3.97 2.69
C GLN A 728 16.36 -4.60 3.77
N LEU A 729 15.80 -5.56 4.51
CA LEU A 729 16.57 -6.46 5.35
C LEU A 729 17.50 -7.33 4.49
N GLN A 730 18.62 -7.71 5.05
CA GLN A 730 19.50 -8.67 4.37
C GLN A 730 18.76 -10.01 4.25
N ARG A 731 18.65 -10.52 3.03
CA ARG A 731 18.01 -11.82 2.78
C ARG A 731 18.83 -12.95 3.39
N GLU A 732 18.16 -13.79 4.14
CA GLU A 732 18.66 -15.08 4.59
C GLU A 732 17.97 -16.22 3.83
N ASN A 733 18.60 -17.37 3.70
CA ASN A 733 18.04 -18.54 3.04
C ASN A 733 18.11 -19.74 3.96
N ALA A 734 17.01 -20.49 4.01
CA ALA A 734 16.92 -21.76 4.71
C ALA A 734 17.60 -22.88 3.93
N GLU A 735 18.24 -23.81 4.62
CA GLU A 735 18.68 -25.06 4.00
C GLU A 735 17.47 -25.97 3.74
N MET A 736 17.24 -26.29 2.47
CA MET A 736 16.13 -27.11 2.01
C MET A 736 16.57 -28.57 1.85
N ASP A 737 16.42 -29.36 2.91
CA ASP A 737 16.65 -30.82 2.87
C ASP A 737 15.44 -31.57 2.24
N ASP A 738 15.62 -32.86 1.94
CA ASP A 738 14.57 -33.67 1.34
C ASP A 738 13.34 -33.85 2.25
N THR A 739 13.53 -33.84 3.57
CA THR A 739 12.44 -33.97 4.54
C THR A 739 11.51 -32.77 4.46
N ILE A 740 12.09 -31.56 4.40
CA ILE A 740 11.31 -30.31 4.23
C ILE A 740 10.58 -30.33 2.91
N ARG A 741 11.26 -30.69 1.80
CA ARG A 741 10.64 -30.77 0.48
C ARG A 741 9.48 -31.75 0.45
N ASP A 742 9.60 -32.90 1.08
CA ASP A 742 8.54 -33.90 1.14
C ASP A 742 7.37 -33.43 2.00
N GLN A 743 7.63 -32.75 3.14
CA GLN A 743 6.58 -32.12 3.96
C GLN A 743 5.81 -31.05 3.18
N LEU A 744 6.50 -30.16 2.45
CA LEU A 744 5.88 -29.14 1.64
C LEU A 744 5.09 -29.73 0.45
N ARG A 745 5.62 -30.78 -0.20
CA ARG A 745 4.89 -31.49 -1.27
C ARG A 745 3.61 -32.16 -0.77
N ALA A 746 3.64 -32.73 0.43
CA ALA A 746 2.44 -33.34 1.03
C ALA A 746 1.29 -32.33 1.25
N LEU A 747 1.64 -31.05 1.41
CA LEU A 747 0.72 -29.93 1.52
C LEU A 747 0.33 -29.31 0.16
N GLY A 748 0.79 -29.89 -0.97
CA GLY A 748 0.46 -29.35 -2.30
C GLY A 748 1.41 -28.27 -2.82
N TYR A 749 2.51 -27.99 -2.14
CA TYR A 749 3.52 -27.04 -2.63
C TYR A 749 4.48 -27.75 -3.58
N ALA A 750 4.42 -27.44 -4.87
CA ALA A 750 5.36 -27.95 -5.86
C ALA A 750 6.66 -27.13 -5.88
N HIS A 751 7.78 -27.80 -5.76
CA HIS A 751 9.12 -27.23 -5.96
C HIS A 751 9.89 -27.97 -7.04
#